data_190053e806e6231ac092630dc09bde32
#
_entry.id   190053e806e6231ac092630dc09bde32
#
_cell.length_a   1.000
_cell.length_b   1.000
_cell.length_c   1.000
_cell.angle_alpha   90.00
_cell.angle_beta   90.00
_cell.angle_gamma   90.00
#
_symmetry.space_group_name_H-M   'P 1'
#
loop_
_entity.id
_entity.type
_entity.pdbx_description
1 polymer ?
#
loop_
_entity_poly.entity_id
_entity_poly.type
_entity_poly.pdbx_seq_one_letter_code
_entity_poly.pdbx_strand_id
1 'polypeptide(L)'
;MAIRPAPMVRAKAALSSPMAPMPNMASEPSGLSFSFRTPRMATAWVDATMRDMTLRQKVAQLMVIRVPLDLEGKRQRDFEQLLRETEVGGVCFFVGTAKQTLPLVKRFQSLSQVPLLVCIDAEWGLGMRLKDCYAFPQNGTWGTLPPEMDALLYDMGREIGLQCRNMGIHVNFAPVVDINSNPRNPVIGPRSFSDDPKRVASLGIQYMKGLQSQGVMAVAKHFPGHGDTETDSHFDLPVINHTREYMDTVDLYPFRQLIDAGVEGVMTAHLQVNAYEEESNHPSSLSSHVVGDLLRKKLNFKGLVITDGLDMKGVTKYYTGGNESLAALMAGSDILLLPPDVPAAIDAICSAAKDDKDLQDLIDVRCRRVLRSKYYHGCSDLHPDRWHVPTREDSLRCDSIVRALATATLPSIDSIARDGIEKGAYPGCQVLAMQNGRLLYRKAFGHLTYDSNAAPVTMNTMYDIASVTKMVSTTLAMMKLVETGKVKLNDPLSRYLPYLKHTDKEKITILQALSHMGRLKAFDTYWKKAQTADDPLASVIEQVTATPLLPKTEYVYSDLGFILLGQLVQQVSGQRLDIFVHRHFYAPMELTHTFYNPTEHGVDTNLIAPTERDDHYRHRLVRGVVHDENAYAMGGVSGHAGLFSTADDLAKILQMLLNGGTYNGKRYLKKETIEMFNQRHFAMQGCRRGLGFDKPLMHSTGGSCCDEASQNSYGHTGFTGTMVWADPDCGLIYVFLSNRVYPNATPNKLAQMNIRTQIQSELYKSLKGMTKGGGVANFGN
;
A
#
# COMPACT_ATOMS: atom_id res chain seq x y z
N MET A 1 -16.20 -55.98 40.84
CA MET A 1 -16.64 -55.89 39.42
C MET A 1 -16.07 -54.59 38.86
N ALA A 2 -15.04 -54.71 38.06
CA ALA A 2 -14.33 -53.58 37.48
C ALA A 2 -14.92 -53.24 36.11
N ILE A 3 -15.31 -51.98 35.94
CA ILE A 3 -15.77 -51.46 34.62
C ILE A 3 -14.57 -50.86 33.92
N ARG A 4 -14.26 -51.43 32.75
CA ARG A 4 -13.20 -50.98 31.83
C ARG A 4 -13.62 -49.68 31.14
N PRO A 5 -12.72 -48.70 30.90
CA PRO A 5 -13.00 -47.57 30.08
C PRO A 5 -12.93 -47.94 28.57
N ALA A 6 -13.84 -47.36 27.79
CA ALA A 6 -13.93 -47.48 26.35
C ALA A 6 -12.77 -46.74 25.64
N PRO A 7 -12.36 -47.17 24.43
CA PRO A 7 -11.22 -46.59 23.75
C PRO A 7 -11.54 -45.19 23.16
N MET A 8 -10.61 -44.25 23.35
CA MET A 8 -10.60 -42.97 22.67
C MET A 8 -10.43 -43.16 21.16
N VAL A 9 -11.44 -42.78 20.42
CA VAL A 9 -11.34 -42.61 18.96
C VAL A 9 -10.51 -41.34 18.70
N ARG A 10 -9.29 -41.51 18.21
CA ARG A 10 -8.49 -40.41 17.66
C ARG A 10 -9.18 -39.94 16.37
N ALA A 11 -9.79 -38.75 16.42
CA ALA A 11 -10.17 -38.03 15.23
C ALA A 11 -8.88 -37.62 14.50
N LYS A 12 -8.59 -38.26 13.36
CA LYS A 12 -7.60 -37.75 12.40
C LYS A 12 -8.14 -36.44 11.86
N ALA A 13 -7.48 -35.34 12.20
CA ALA A 13 -7.64 -34.08 11.53
C ALA A 13 -7.35 -34.32 10.03
N ALA A 14 -8.36 -34.09 9.19
CA ALA A 14 -8.18 -34.00 7.75
C ALA A 14 -7.40 -32.72 7.47
N LEU A 15 -6.10 -32.82 7.31
CA LEU A 15 -5.24 -31.81 6.78
C LEU A 15 -5.55 -31.64 5.29
N SER A 16 -5.97 -30.44 4.95
CA SER A 16 -5.71 -29.70 3.71
C SER A 16 -5.83 -30.48 2.40
N SER A 17 -6.85 -30.14 1.64
CA SER A 17 -6.73 -30.20 0.18
C SER A 17 -5.53 -29.32 -0.21
N PRO A 18 -4.60 -29.81 -1.04
CA PRO A 18 -3.52 -29.00 -1.54
C PRO A 18 -4.12 -27.82 -2.34
N MET A 19 -3.65 -26.60 -2.07
CA MET A 19 -3.85 -25.47 -2.96
C MET A 19 -3.58 -25.97 -4.39
N ALA A 20 -4.52 -25.69 -5.30
CA ALA A 20 -4.28 -25.90 -6.71
C ALA A 20 -2.95 -25.22 -7.07
N PRO A 21 -2.04 -25.91 -7.78
CA PRO A 21 -0.80 -25.30 -8.21
C PRO A 21 -1.17 -24.05 -8.99
N MET A 22 -0.54 -22.93 -8.65
CA MET A 22 -0.59 -21.72 -9.46
C MET A 22 -0.33 -22.14 -10.92
N PRO A 23 -1.05 -21.58 -11.90
CA PRO A 23 -0.82 -21.94 -13.29
C PRO A 23 0.66 -21.78 -13.55
N ASN A 24 1.25 -22.86 -14.08
CA ASN A 24 2.64 -22.92 -14.48
C ASN A 24 2.89 -21.79 -15.48
N MET A 25 3.36 -20.64 -15.01
CA MET A 25 3.86 -19.56 -15.86
C MET A 25 5.26 -19.93 -16.35
N ALA A 26 5.33 -21.10 -17.00
CA ALA A 26 6.43 -21.49 -17.83
C ALA A 26 6.20 -20.90 -19.23
N SER A 27 6.40 -19.60 -19.34
CA SER A 27 6.99 -18.99 -20.52
C SER A 27 8.11 -18.10 -19.98
N GLU A 28 9.30 -18.68 -19.92
CA GLU A 28 10.52 -17.87 -19.82
C GLU A 28 10.46 -16.80 -20.91
N PRO A 29 10.57 -15.49 -20.55
CA PRO A 29 10.89 -14.52 -21.56
C PRO A 29 12.29 -14.91 -22.05
N SER A 30 12.39 -15.19 -23.33
CA SER A 30 13.58 -15.55 -24.07
C SER A 30 14.84 -14.88 -23.56
N GLY A 31 15.72 -15.67 -22.91
CA GLY A 31 17.15 -15.59 -23.06
C GLY A 31 17.88 -14.38 -22.52
N LEU A 32 18.37 -14.48 -21.28
CA LEU A 32 19.75 -14.14 -20.94
C LEU A 32 20.12 -15.08 -19.77
N SER A 33 20.70 -16.24 -20.09
CA SER A 33 21.16 -17.15 -19.06
C SER A 33 22.44 -16.58 -18.46
N PHE A 34 22.38 -16.17 -17.21
CA PHE A 34 23.57 -15.89 -16.37
C PHE A 34 24.43 -17.13 -16.13
N SER A 35 23.97 -18.31 -16.56
CA SER A 35 24.58 -19.62 -16.32
C SER A 35 25.94 -19.88 -16.99
N PHE A 36 26.44 -18.97 -17.84
CA PHE A 36 27.70 -19.14 -18.56
C PHE A 36 28.87 -18.26 -18.09
N ARG A 37 28.69 -17.46 -17.03
CA ARG A 37 29.77 -16.57 -16.51
C ARG A 37 30.68 -17.35 -15.56
N THR A 38 31.76 -17.91 -16.11
CA THR A 38 32.74 -18.69 -15.33
C THR A 38 33.74 -17.79 -14.59
N PRO A 39 34.30 -18.25 -13.45
CA PRO A 39 35.37 -17.53 -12.77
C PRO A 39 36.56 -17.16 -13.67
N ARG A 40 36.92 -18.04 -14.63
CA ARG A 40 37.99 -17.81 -15.61
C ARG A 40 37.67 -16.64 -16.54
N MET A 41 36.43 -16.54 -17.02
CA MET A 41 36.00 -15.42 -17.87
C MET A 41 35.97 -14.10 -17.10
N ALA A 42 35.50 -14.14 -15.84
CA ALA A 42 35.53 -12.98 -14.96
C ALA A 42 36.98 -12.47 -14.74
N THR A 43 37.90 -13.39 -14.47
CA THR A 43 39.33 -13.04 -14.29
C THR A 43 39.89 -12.42 -15.56
N ALA A 44 39.65 -13.03 -16.74
CA ALA A 44 40.14 -12.53 -18.02
C ALA A 44 39.60 -11.11 -18.33
N TRP A 45 38.31 -10.86 -18.08
CA TRP A 45 37.72 -9.53 -18.27
C TRP A 45 38.31 -8.48 -17.32
N VAL A 46 38.47 -8.84 -16.03
CA VAL A 46 39.07 -7.95 -15.02
C VAL A 46 40.52 -7.62 -15.39
N ASP A 47 41.32 -8.62 -15.76
CA ASP A 47 42.71 -8.42 -16.13
C ASP A 47 42.86 -7.55 -17.40
N ALA A 48 41.99 -7.76 -18.37
CA ALA A 48 41.95 -6.93 -19.60
C ALA A 48 41.56 -5.48 -19.25
N THR A 49 40.57 -5.28 -18.40
CA THR A 49 40.11 -3.95 -17.98
C THR A 49 41.16 -3.20 -17.16
N MET A 50 41.87 -3.88 -16.28
CA MET A 50 42.87 -3.25 -15.39
C MET A 50 44.25 -3.00 -16.05
N ARG A 51 44.54 -3.64 -17.17
CA ARG A 51 45.87 -3.66 -17.80
C ARG A 51 46.43 -2.27 -18.00
N ASP A 52 45.64 -1.36 -18.51
CA ASP A 52 46.07 -0.01 -18.87
C ASP A 52 45.56 1.07 -17.89
N MET A 53 44.92 0.66 -16.77
CA MET A 53 44.44 1.60 -15.78
C MET A 53 45.58 2.24 -15.00
N THR A 54 45.57 3.56 -14.93
CA THR A 54 46.39 4.35 -13.99
C THR A 54 45.94 4.13 -12.56
N LEU A 55 46.78 4.47 -11.57
CA LEU A 55 46.40 4.44 -10.17
C LEU A 55 45.15 5.27 -9.91
N ARG A 56 45.05 6.46 -10.50
CA ARG A 56 43.90 7.35 -10.40
C ARG A 56 42.59 6.68 -10.88
N GLN A 57 42.63 6.03 -12.02
CA GLN A 57 41.49 5.29 -12.55
C GLN A 57 41.06 4.12 -11.66
N LYS A 58 42.02 3.37 -11.09
CA LYS A 58 41.75 2.29 -10.15
C LYS A 58 41.10 2.80 -8.88
N VAL A 59 41.54 3.92 -8.32
CA VAL A 59 40.91 4.59 -7.17
C VAL A 59 39.52 5.07 -7.51
N ALA A 60 39.30 5.68 -8.68
CA ALA A 60 38.00 6.15 -9.15
C ALA A 60 36.97 5.01 -9.26
N GLN A 61 37.40 3.80 -9.64
CA GLN A 61 36.52 2.63 -9.72
C GLN A 61 35.95 2.20 -8.36
N LEU A 62 36.53 2.65 -7.25
CA LEU A 62 36.01 2.38 -5.90
C LEU A 62 34.89 3.35 -5.50
N MET A 63 34.62 4.41 -6.26
CA MET A 63 33.67 5.47 -5.92
C MET A 63 32.33 5.29 -6.58
N VAL A 64 31.26 5.42 -5.80
CA VAL A 64 29.87 5.51 -6.27
C VAL A 64 29.32 6.87 -5.86
N ILE A 65 28.91 7.68 -6.84
CA ILE A 65 28.56 9.08 -6.63
C ILE A 65 27.05 9.31 -6.75
N ARG A 66 26.56 10.34 -6.06
CA ARG A 66 25.14 10.74 -6.10
C ARG A 66 24.81 11.36 -7.46
N VAL A 67 23.72 10.88 -8.10
CA VAL A 67 23.11 11.61 -9.19
C VAL A 67 22.33 12.78 -8.61
N PRO A 68 22.62 14.04 -9.00
CA PRO A 68 21.92 15.21 -8.48
C PRO A 68 20.43 15.19 -8.76
N LEU A 69 19.63 15.80 -7.87
CA LEU A 69 18.25 16.15 -8.13
C LEU A 69 18.19 17.24 -9.21
N ASP A 70 17.13 17.28 -9.99
CA ASP A 70 16.92 18.31 -11.02
C ASP A 70 18.10 18.41 -12.03
N LEU A 71 18.48 17.25 -12.59
CA LEU A 71 19.59 17.12 -13.51
C LEU A 71 19.17 17.58 -14.92
N GLU A 72 19.18 18.90 -15.11
CA GLU A 72 18.83 19.54 -16.38
C GLU A 72 19.84 20.62 -16.78
N GLY A 73 19.91 20.93 -18.08
CA GLY A 73 20.66 22.05 -18.63
C GLY A 73 22.14 22.06 -18.25
N LYS A 74 22.61 23.09 -17.52
CA LYS A 74 24.01 23.23 -17.09
C LYS A 74 24.41 22.13 -16.11
N ARG A 75 23.58 21.84 -15.10
CA ARG A 75 23.87 20.80 -14.07
C ARG A 75 24.11 19.43 -14.69
N GLN A 76 23.32 19.08 -15.71
CA GLN A 76 23.52 17.81 -16.41
C GLN A 76 24.89 17.79 -17.14
N ARG A 77 25.26 18.87 -17.84
CA ARG A 77 26.55 18.98 -18.53
C ARG A 77 27.71 18.90 -17.54
N ASP A 78 27.62 19.60 -16.43
CA ASP A 78 28.66 19.61 -15.38
C ASP A 78 28.82 18.19 -14.78
N PHE A 79 27.73 17.49 -14.53
CA PHE A 79 27.77 16.10 -14.03
C PHE A 79 28.30 15.11 -15.07
N GLU A 80 27.91 15.24 -16.33
CA GLU A 80 28.47 14.43 -17.42
C GLU A 80 29.96 14.70 -17.62
N GLN A 81 30.42 15.93 -17.43
CA GLN A 81 31.83 16.28 -17.45
C GLN A 81 32.58 15.61 -16.28
N LEU A 82 32.03 15.69 -15.06
CA LEU A 82 32.59 15.00 -13.88
C LEU A 82 32.75 13.50 -14.13
N LEU A 83 31.75 12.83 -14.72
CA LEU A 83 31.82 11.40 -15.04
C LEU A 83 32.98 11.09 -16.02
N ARG A 84 33.18 11.94 -17.05
CA ARG A 84 34.27 11.75 -18.02
C ARG A 84 35.65 12.02 -17.44
N GLU A 85 35.77 13.02 -16.57
CA GLU A 85 37.05 13.44 -15.99
C GLU A 85 37.53 12.52 -14.86
N THR A 86 36.58 11.99 -14.06
CA THR A 86 36.90 11.18 -12.90
C THR A 86 36.86 9.69 -13.18
N GLU A 87 36.07 9.23 -14.15
CA GLU A 87 35.90 7.81 -14.50
C GLU A 87 35.49 6.95 -13.29
N VAL A 88 34.55 7.46 -12.46
CA VAL A 88 34.09 6.77 -11.23
C VAL A 88 33.49 5.41 -11.52
N GLY A 89 33.51 4.54 -10.50
CA GLY A 89 33.01 3.17 -10.59
C GLY A 89 31.50 3.02 -10.69
N GLY A 90 30.72 3.99 -10.20
CA GLY A 90 29.27 3.88 -10.24
C GLY A 90 28.52 5.15 -9.87
N VAL A 91 27.20 5.08 -10.01
CA VAL A 91 26.25 6.15 -9.68
C VAL A 91 25.08 5.63 -8.87
N CYS A 92 24.52 6.46 -7.99
CA CYS A 92 23.37 6.13 -7.15
C CYS A 92 22.24 7.13 -7.37
N PHE A 93 21.01 6.63 -7.62
CA PHE A 93 19.80 7.41 -7.79
C PHE A 93 18.99 7.42 -6.48
N PHE A 94 18.53 8.61 -6.07
CA PHE A 94 17.78 8.80 -4.82
C PHE A 94 16.35 9.30 -4.98
N VAL A 95 16.05 10.06 -6.02
CA VAL A 95 14.71 10.62 -6.26
C VAL A 95 14.50 10.82 -7.76
N GLY A 96 13.24 10.64 -8.21
CA GLY A 96 12.84 10.90 -9.60
C GLY A 96 11.60 10.11 -10.00
N THR A 97 11.52 9.86 -11.29
CA THR A 97 10.58 8.92 -11.91
C THR A 97 11.36 7.92 -12.77
N ALA A 98 10.82 6.73 -12.98
CA ALA A 98 11.45 5.74 -13.86
C ALA A 98 11.63 6.29 -15.28
N LYS A 99 10.66 7.08 -15.75
CA LYS A 99 10.70 7.72 -17.08
C LYS A 99 11.84 8.73 -17.23
N GLN A 100 12.22 9.43 -16.15
CA GLN A 100 13.37 10.34 -16.15
C GLN A 100 14.68 9.60 -15.91
N THR A 101 14.69 8.60 -15.03
CA THR A 101 15.89 7.86 -14.61
C THR A 101 16.45 6.97 -15.71
N LEU A 102 15.62 6.23 -16.44
CA LEU A 102 16.09 5.28 -17.46
C LEU A 102 16.90 5.93 -18.59
N PRO A 103 16.50 7.05 -19.21
CA PRO A 103 17.33 7.76 -20.17
C PRO A 103 18.69 8.20 -19.62
N LEU A 104 18.74 8.64 -18.34
CA LEU A 104 19.98 9.02 -17.68
C LEU A 104 20.90 7.82 -17.47
N VAL A 105 20.36 6.67 -17.02
CA VAL A 105 21.14 5.42 -16.91
C VAL A 105 21.77 5.07 -18.24
N LYS A 106 21.00 5.05 -19.34
CA LYS A 106 21.51 4.78 -20.69
C LYS A 106 22.58 5.78 -21.11
N ARG A 107 22.34 7.07 -20.84
CA ARG A 107 23.27 8.15 -21.19
C ARG A 107 24.59 8.02 -20.43
N PHE A 108 24.56 7.81 -19.10
CA PHE A 108 25.77 7.72 -18.27
C PHE A 108 26.60 6.48 -18.63
N GLN A 109 25.94 5.35 -18.88
CA GLN A 109 26.66 4.16 -19.40
C GLN A 109 27.37 4.44 -20.72
N SER A 110 26.78 5.22 -21.62
CA SER A 110 27.41 5.56 -22.90
C SER A 110 28.58 6.53 -22.80
N LEU A 111 28.73 7.23 -21.67
CA LEU A 111 29.85 8.17 -21.39
C LEU A 111 31.04 7.52 -20.70
N SER A 112 30.85 6.34 -20.12
CA SER A 112 31.83 5.70 -19.25
C SER A 112 32.66 4.66 -20.02
N GLN A 113 33.97 4.71 -19.90
CA GLN A 113 34.86 3.73 -20.54
C GLN A 113 34.75 2.36 -19.87
N VAL A 114 34.72 2.35 -18.52
CA VAL A 114 34.39 1.16 -17.74
C VAL A 114 32.95 1.26 -17.31
N PRO A 115 32.09 0.28 -17.63
CA PRO A 115 30.68 0.35 -17.30
C PRO A 115 30.41 0.64 -15.81
N LEU A 116 29.43 1.52 -15.56
CA LEU A 116 29.07 1.96 -14.21
C LEU A 116 28.27 0.90 -13.44
N LEU A 117 28.54 0.74 -12.14
CA LEU A 117 27.57 0.18 -11.22
C LEU A 117 26.46 1.21 -11.00
N VAL A 118 25.23 0.87 -11.36
CA VAL A 118 24.06 1.69 -11.07
C VAL A 118 23.39 1.16 -9.81
N CYS A 119 23.27 2.03 -8.81
CA CYS A 119 22.80 1.70 -7.48
C CYS A 119 21.51 2.45 -7.14
N ILE A 120 20.70 1.88 -6.26
CA ILE A 120 19.50 2.50 -5.70
C ILE A 120 19.24 2.01 -4.28
N ASP A 121 18.52 2.82 -3.48
CA ASP A 121 17.86 2.42 -2.25
C ASP A 121 16.40 2.08 -2.53
N ALA A 122 16.07 0.84 -2.77
CA ALA A 122 14.71 0.39 -3.03
C ALA A 122 14.28 -0.70 -2.03
N GLU A 123 14.30 -0.36 -0.73
CA GLU A 123 14.05 -1.28 0.39
C GLU A 123 12.68 -1.95 0.30
N TRP A 124 11.65 -1.20 -0.14
CA TRP A 124 10.30 -1.70 -0.42
C TRP A 124 9.87 -1.44 -1.86
N GLY A 125 10.82 -1.57 -2.80
CA GLY A 125 10.59 -1.42 -4.23
C GLY A 125 10.99 -0.06 -4.79
N LEU A 126 11.05 0.02 -6.13
CA LEU A 126 11.48 1.23 -6.83
C LEU A 126 10.65 2.46 -6.45
N GLY A 127 9.37 2.28 -6.09
CA GLY A 127 8.48 3.35 -5.65
C GLY A 127 8.91 4.05 -4.34
N MET A 128 9.90 3.51 -3.60
CA MET A 128 10.55 4.23 -2.52
C MET A 128 11.28 5.48 -3.02
N ARG A 129 11.85 5.43 -4.22
CA ARG A 129 12.68 6.49 -4.83
C ARG A 129 12.09 7.07 -6.11
N LEU A 130 11.40 6.25 -6.90
CA LEU A 130 10.85 6.62 -8.20
C LEU A 130 9.32 6.69 -8.12
N LYS A 131 8.77 7.91 -8.14
CA LYS A 131 7.36 8.19 -7.82
C LYS A 131 6.33 7.52 -8.73
N ASP A 132 6.72 7.12 -9.95
CA ASP A 132 5.88 6.44 -10.93
C ASP A 132 6.02 4.90 -10.89
N CYS A 133 6.72 4.38 -9.88
CA CYS A 133 6.91 2.95 -9.67
C CYS A 133 6.08 2.43 -8.49
N TYR A 134 5.91 1.11 -8.43
CA TYR A 134 5.24 0.44 -7.34
C TYR A 134 6.11 0.49 -6.07
N ALA A 135 5.45 0.75 -4.93
CA ALA A 135 6.05 0.63 -3.61
C ALA A 135 5.27 -0.39 -2.78
N PHE A 136 5.95 -1.43 -2.33
CA PHE A 136 5.41 -2.40 -1.40
C PHE A 136 5.18 -1.79 0.00
N PRO A 137 4.43 -2.45 0.90
CA PRO A 137 4.45 -2.10 2.32
C PRO A 137 5.87 -2.12 2.89
N GLN A 138 6.12 -1.30 3.92
CA GLN A 138 7.42 -1.28 4.60
C GLN A 138 7.71 -2.59 5.33
N ASN A 139 8.98 -2.86 5.62
CA ASN A 139 9.47 -4.14 6.13
C ASN A 139 8.77 -4.61 7.41
N GLY A 140 8.41 -3.71 8.32
CA GLY A 140 7.68 -4.05 9.55
C GLY A 140 6.33 -4.74 9.31
N THR A 141 5.66 -4.46 8.19
CA THR A 141 4.43 -5.17 7.79
C THR A 141 4.73 -6.63 7.42
N TRP A 142 5.84 -6.88 6.74
CA TRP A 142 6.28 -8.23 6.38
C TRP A 142 6.73 -9.04 7.61
N GLY A 143 7.23 -8.35 8.65
CA GLY A 143 7.59 -8.96 9.93
C GLY A 143 6.44 -9.68 10.62
N THR A 144 5.19 -9.29 10.34
CA THR A 144 3.99 -9.91 10.91
C THR A 144 3.55 -11.21 10.19
N LEU A 145 4.21 -11.60 9.10
CA LEU A 145 3.93 -12.86 8.39
C LEU A 145 4.13 -14.07 9.32
N PRO A 146 3.26 -15.08 9.27
CA PRO A 146 3.55 -16.37 9.84
C PRO A 146 4.74 -17.04 9.09
N PRO A 147 5.62 -17.77 9.81
CA PRO A 147 6.87 -18.29 9.23
C PRO A 147 6.70 -19.15 7.98
N GLU A 148 5.60 -19.90 7.86
CA GLU A 148 5.25 -20.72 6.71
C GLU A 148 5.01 -19.93 5.42
N MET A 149 4.86 -18.61 5.52
CA MET A 149 4.62 -17.71 4.40
C MET A 149 5.82 -16.79 4.06
N ASP A 150 6.98 -17.04 4.67
CA ASP A 150 8.21 -16.26 4.42
C ASP A 150 8.61 -16.23 2.94
N ALA A 151 8.20 -17.24 2.16
CA ALA A 151 8.42 -17.29 0.70
C ALA A 151 7.83 -16.10 -0.05
N LEU A 152 6.80 -15.42 0.48
CA LEU A 152 6.26 -14.19 -0.12
C LEU A 152 7.30 -13.07 -0.18
N LEU A 153 8.21 -13.03 0.80
CA LEU A 153 9.27 -12.03 0.80
C LEU A 153 10.36 -12.32 -0.26
N TYR A 154 10.58 -13.61 -0.57
CA TYR A 154 11.37 -13.99 -1.73
C TYR A 154 10.72 -13.49 -3.03
N ASP A 155 9.41 -13.67 -3.20
CA ASP A 155 8.69 -13.19 -4.39
C ASP A 155 8.74 -11.65 -4.50
N MET A 156 8.62 -10.92 -3.38
CA MET A 156 8.80 -9.46 -3.34
C MET A 156 10.22 -9.07 -3.78
N GLY A 157 11.24 -9.70 -3.19
CA GLY A 157 12.64 -9.45 -3.55
C GLY A 157 12.93 -9.75 -5.02
N ARG A 158 12.37 -10.85 -5.56
CA ARG A 158 12.48 -11.24 -6.97
C ARG A 158 11.84 -10.20 -7.90
N GLU A 159 10.65 -9.71 -7.56
CA GLU A 159 9.96 -8.72 -8.38
C GLU A 159 10.71 -7.37 -8.37
N ILE A 160 11.21 -6.93 -7.20
CA ILE A 160 12.06 -5.73 -7.10
C ILE A 160 13.33 -5.91 -7.94
N GLY A 161 13.99 -7.07 -7.83
CA GLY A 161 15.17 -7.39 -8.63
C GLY A 161 14.92 -7.36 -10.13
N LEU A 162 13.80 -7.92 -10.59
CA LEU A 162 13.40 -7.89 -11.99
C LEU A 162 13.23 -6.46 -12.50
N GLN A 163 12.52 -5.61 -11.75
CA GLN A 163 12.31 -4.21 -12.12
C GLN A 163 13.63 -3.42 -12.12
N CYS A 164 14.53 -3.65 -11.13
CA CYS A 164 15.87 -3.07 -11.12
C CYS A 164 16.65 -3.46 -12.38
N ARG A 165 16.72 -4.75 -12.69
CA ARG A 165 17.43 -5.25 -13.88
C ARG A 165 16.89 -4.66 -15.18
N ASN A 166 15.56 -4.57 -15.33
CA ASN A 166 14.92 -4.00 -16.50
C ASN A 166 15.23 -2.51 -16.67
N MET A 167 15.59 -1.81 -15.60
CA MET A 167 16.04 -0.42 -15.64
C MET A 167 17.57 -0.24 -15.72
N GLY A 168 18.34 -1.32 -15.83
CA GLY A 168 19.80 -1.27 -15.84
C GLY A 168 20.40 -0.94 -14.47
N ILE A 169 19.70 -1.24 -13.37
CA ILE A 169 20.16 -1.07 -11.99
C ILE A 169 20.79 -2.40 -11.55
N HIS A 170 22.03 -2.35 -11.04
CA HIS A 170 22.85 -3.51 -10.71
C HIS A 170 22.87 -3.82 -9.23
N VAL A 171 22.68 -2.79 -8.35
CA VAL A 171 22.79 -2.90 -6.91
C VAL A 171 21.57 -2.28 -6.25
N ASN A 172 20.92 -3.01 -5.35
CA ASN A 172 19.94 -2.46 -4.44
C ASN A 172 20.49 -2.48 -3.00
N PHE A 173 20.54 -1.33 -2.35
CA PHE A 173 20.96 -1.21 -0.96
C PHE A 173 19.85 -1.70 -0.02
N ALA A 174 19.60 -3.00 -0.07
CA ALA A 174 18.60 -3.75 0.68
C ALA A 174 19.01 -5.25 0.74
N PRO A 175 18.61 -5.99 1.77
CA PRO A 175 17.63 -5.67 2.82
C PRO A 175 18.23 -4.89 4.00
N VAL A 176 17.34 -4.18 4.73
CA VAL A 176 17.62 -3.68 6.07
C VAL A 176 17.52 -4.85 7.04
N VAL A 177 18.60 -5.15 7.76
CA VAL A 177 18.68 -6.24 8.74
C VAL A 177 18.98 -5.77 10.15
N ASP A 178 18.83 -4.46 10.37
CA ASP A 178 18.83 -3.88 11.71
C ASP A 178 17.62 -4.39 12.50
N ILE A 179 17.81 -4.62 13.80
CA ILE A 179 16.77 -5.12 14.70
C ILE A 179 16.10 -3.91 15.36
N ASN A 180 14.77 -3.84 15.35
CA ASN A 180 14.03 -2.74 15.97
C ASN A 180 13.99 -2.88 17.50
N SER A 181 15.16 -2.87 18.14
CA SER A 181 15.31 -3.05 19.60
C SER A 181 14.89 -1.82 20.40
N ASN A 182 14.97 -0.62 19.81
CA ASN A 182 14.58 0.63 20.44
C ASN A 182 13.38 1.27 19.72
N PRO A 183 12.20 1.29 20.35
CA PRO A 183 11.00 1.92 19.77
C PRO A 183 11.13 3.43 19.51
N ARG A 184 12.13 4.10 20.10
CA ARG A 184 12.41 5.53 19.91
C ARG A 184 13.40 5.80 18.79
N ASN A 185 13.89 4.75 18.12
CA ASN A 185 14.82 4.90 17.01
C ASN A 185 14.19 5.71 15.87
N PRO A 186 14.74 6.89 15.51
CA PRO A 186 14.15 7.75 14.50
C PRO A 186 14.42 7.30 13.06
N VAL A 187 15.38 6.36 12.85
CA VAL A 187 15.90 6.00 11.53
C VAL A 187 15.39 4.64 11.06
N ILE A 188 15.41 3.64 11.94
CA ILE A 188 15.10 2.25 11.58
C ILE A 188 13.60 1.97 11.67
N GLY A 189 13.00 1.97 12.85
CA GLY A 189 11.56 1.80 13.03
C GLY A 189 10.92 0.80 12.05
N PRO A 190 9.97 1.25 11.21
CA PRO A 190 9.25 0.39 10.27
C PRO A 190 10.09 -0.14 9.10
N ARG A 191 11.35 0.31 8.95
CA ARG A 191 12.31 -0.23 7.99
C ARG A 191 12.85 -1.60 8.42
N SER A 192 12.87 -1.90 9.72
CA SER A 192 13.20 -3.23 10.24
C SER A 192 12.06 -4.21 10.01
N PHE A 193 12.38 -5.49 9.85
CA PHE A 193 11.38 -6.56 9.80
C PHE A 193 10.79 -6.87 11.18
N SER A 194 11.59 -6.82 12.26
CA SER A 194 11.17 -7.22 13.61
C SER A 194 12.12 -6.72 14.69
N ASP A 195 11.74 -6.89 15.96
CA ASP A 195 12.57 -6.81 17.15
C ASP A 195 13.23 -8.17 17.52
N ASP A 196 12.85 -9.26 16.84
CA ASP A 196 13.44 -10.59 16.99
C ASP A 196 14.58 -10.80 15.95
N PRO A 197 15.84 -11.00 16.39
CA PRO A 197 16.99 -11.25 15.50
C PRO A 197 16.81 -12.41 14.53
N LYS A 198 16.14 -13.48 14.96
CA LYS A 198 15.89 -14.67 14.13
C LYS A 198 14.90 -14.37 13.04
N ARG A 199 13.87 -13.59 13.38
CA ARG A 199 12.83 -13.18 12.40
C ARG A 199 13.43 -12.25 11.35
N VAL A 200 14.24 -11.26 11.77
CA VAL A 200 14.97 -10.36 10.85
C VAL A 200 15.87 -11.15 9.91
N ALA A 201 16.61 -12.14 10.43
CA ALA A 201 17.49 -12.97 9.62
C ALA A 201 16.69 -13.82 8.59
N SER A 202 15.62 -14.51 9.03
CA SER A 202 14.80 -15.33 8.14
C SER A 202 14.26 -14.53 6.96
N LEU A 203 13.61 -13.39 7.23
CA LEU A 203 13.02 -12.53 6.22
C LEU A 203 14.07 -11.86 5.34
N GLY A 204 15.17 -11.37 5.96
CA GLY A 204 16.28 -10.79 5.23
C GLY A 204 16.91 -11.75 4.21
N ILE A 205 17.04 -13.04 4.56
CA ILE A 205 17.53 -14.10 3.65
C ILE A 205 16.58 -14.31 2.47
N GLN A 206 15.26 -14.34 2.69
CA GLN A 206 14.29 -14.50 1.61
C GLN A 206 14.34 -13.31 0.64
N TYR A 207 14.32 -12.09 1.17
CA TYR A 207 14.45 -10.86 0.37
C TYR A 207 15.73 -10.86 -0.47
N MET A 208 16.88 -11.10 0.18
CA MET A 208 18.19 -11.18 -0.48
C MET A 208 18.21 -12.20 -1.62
N LYS A 209 17.74 -13.43 -1.36
CA LYS A 209 17.69 -14.50 -2.37
C LYS A 209 16.79 -14.11 -3.55
N GLY A 210 15.66 -13.45 -3.28
CA GLY A 210 14.79 -12.92 -4.33
C GLY A 210 15.51 -11.93 -5.25
N LEU A 211 16.18 -10.92 -4.68
CA LEU A 211 16.97 -9.94 -5.44
C LEU A 211 18.07 -10.61 -6.26
N GLN A 212 18.91 -11.43 -5.61
CA GLN A 212 20.08 -12.05 -6.24
C GLN A 212 19.67 -13.06 -7.33
N SER A 213 18.48 -13.67 -7.24
CA SER A 213 17.95 -14.54 -8.29
C SER A 213 17.76 -13.82 -9.63
N GLN A 214 17.67 -12.48 -9.61
CA GLN A 214 17.53 -11.65 -10.80
C GLN A 214 18.87 -11.01 -11.25
N GLY A 215 19.98 -11.40 -10.62
CA GLY A 215 21.30 -10.85 -10.92
C GLY A 215 21.51 -9.41 -10.40
N VAL A 216 20.73 -8.98 -9.44
CA VAL A 216 20.89 -7.69 -8.75
C VAL A 216 21.54 -7.95 -7.39
N MET A 217 22.62 -7.25 -7.10
CA MET A 217 23.34 -7.37 -5.83
C MET A 217 22.44 -6.91 -4.68
N ALA A 218 22.27 -7.79 -3.69
CA ALA A 218 21.68 -7.44 -2.40
C ALA A 218 22.77 -6.96 -1.44
N VAL A 219 22.45 -5.93 -0.64
CA VAL A 219 23.37 -5.32 0.33
C VAL A 219 22.71 -5.28 1.70
N ALA A 220 23.18 -6.11 2.62
CA ALA A 220 22.71 -6.11 4.01
C ALA A 220 23.17 -4.85 4.73
N LYS A 221 22.26 -4.16 5.43
CA LYS A 221 22.54 -2.89 6.10
C LYS A 221 21.78 -2.75 7.42
N HIS A 222 22.31 -1.95 8.37
CA HIS A 222 23.53 -1.13 8.40
C HIS A 222 24.50 -1.73 9.42
N PHE A 223 25.56 -2.37 8.94
CA PHE A 223 26.54 -3.06 9.80
C PHE A 223 27.30 -2.09 10.71
N PRO A 224 27.52 -2.40 12.02
CA PRO A 224 27.23 -3.65 12.73
C PRO A 224 25.87 -3.72 13.43
N GLY A 225 24.91 -2.85 13.12
CA GLY A 225 23.55 -2.79 13.65
C GLY A 225 23.18 -1.39 14.12
N HIS A 226 22.17 -0.79 13.53
CA HIS A 226 21.69 0.59 13.78
C HIS A 226 20.37 0.61 14.59
N GLY A 227 19.93 -0.55 15.10
CA GLY A 227 18.58 -0.71 15.66
C GLY A 227 18.37 -0.04 17.01
N ASP A 228 19.40 0.10 17.84
CA ASP A 228 19.33 0.72 19.17
C ASP A 228 20.01 2.09 19.22
N THR A 229 19.61 3.00 18.33
CA THR A 229 20.09 4.39 18.35
C THR A 229 18.95 5.37 18.57
N GLU A 230 19.23 6.46 19.28
CA GLU A 230 18.29 7.57 19.51
C GLU A 230 18.63 8.81 18.68
N THR A 231 19.75 8.79 17.97
CA THR A 231 20.25 9.87 17.12
C THR A 231 20.28 9.40 15.67
N ASP A 232 19.90 10.28 14.75
CA ASP A 232 19.99 10.05 13.31
C ASP A 232 21.41 10.35 12.83
N SER A 233 22.06 9.39 12.18
CA SER A 233 23.42 9.49 11.62
C SER A 233 23.54 10.56 10.49
N HIS A 234 22.43 11.03 9.96
CA HIS A 234 22.41 12.18 9.05
C HIS A 234 22.71 13.52 9.75
N PHE A 235 22.54 13.61 11.07
CA PHE A 235 22.73 14.84 11.84
C PHE A 235 23.91 14.78 12.81
N ASP A 236 24.24 13.62 13.38
CA ASP A 236 25.36 13.41 14.30
C ASP A 236 25.82 11.94 14.28
N LEU A 237 26.88 11.59 15.04
CA LEU A 237 27.36 10.24 15.16
C LEU A 237 26.64 9.50 16.30
N PRO A 238 25.74 8.54 15.99
CA PRO A 238 25.04 7.77 17.02
C PRO A 238 26.01 6.83 17.76
N VAL A 239 25.73 6.58 19.04
CA VAL A 239 26.56 5.74 19.91
C VAL A 239 25.85 4.45 20.27
N ILE A 240 26.51 3.32 20.08
CA ILE A 240 26.08 1.98 20.53
C ILE A 240 26.96 1.59 21.75
N ASN A 241 26.29 1.36 22.88
CA ASN A 241 26.91 0.99 24.15
C ASN A 241 26.73 -0.49 24.52
N HIS A 242 26.33 -1.33 23.58
CA HIS A 242 26.16 -2.76 23.80
C HIS A 242 27.49 -3.45 24.13
N THR A 243 27.44 -4.50 24.96
CA THR A 243 28.62 -5.36 25.18
C THR A 243 28.89 -6.21 23.93
N ARG A 244 30.08 -6.77 23.82
CA ARG A 244 30.46 -7.67 22.72
C ARG A 244 29.54 -8.91 22.67
N GLU A 245 29.14 -9.46 23.82
CA GLU A 245 28.28 -10.60 23.95
C GLU A 245 26.87 -10.29 23.41
N TYR A 246 26.34 -9.11 23.75
CA TYR A 246 25.04 -8.66 23.23
C TYR A 246 25.10 -8.45 21.73
N MET A 247 26.12 -7.74 21.24
CA MET A 247 26.29 -7.54 19.79
C MET A 247 26.43 -8.89 19.05
N ASP A 248 27.21 -9.83 19.56
CA ASP A 248 27.39 -11.15 18.94
C ASP A 248 26.10 -11.97 18.88
N THR A 249 25.22 -11.86 19.87
CA THR A 249 23.99 -12.66 19.97
C THR A 249 22.77 -11.98 19.38
N VAL A 250 22.75 -10.66 19.31
CA VAL A 250 21.62 -9.85 18.85
C VAL A 250 21.99 -9.11 17.57
N ASP A 251 22.77 -8.02 17.64
CA ASP A 251 22.95 -7.09 16.53
C ASP A 251 23.61 -7.74 15.30
N LEU A 252 24.62 -8.57 15.53
CA LEU A 252 25.38 -9.27 14.47
C LEU A 252 24.71 -10.56 13.99
N TYR A 253 23.69 -11.05 14.71
CA TYR A 253 23.06 -12.33 14.35
C TYR A 253 22.48 -12.32 12.93
N PRO A 254 21.69 -11.33 12.50
CA PRO A 254 21.15 -11.31 11.13
C PRO A 254 22.28 -11.22 10.09
N PHE A 255 23.29 -10.39 10.31
CA PHE A 255 24.41 -10.26 9.36
C PHE A 255 25.16 -11.58 9.19
N ARG A 256 25.43 -12.32 10.27
CA ARG A 256 26.07 -13.63 10.20
C ARG A 256 25.24 -14.59 9.36
N GLN A 257 23.93 -14.67 9.61
CA GLN A 257 23.03 -15.55 8.88
C GLN A 257 22.95 -15.21 7.39
N LEU A 258 22.94 -13.91 7.02
CA LEU A 258 22.94 -13.49 5.63
C LEU A 258 24.28 -13.75 4.94
N ILE A 259 25.41 -13.58 5.66
CA ILE A 259 26.76 -13.92 5.17
C ILE A 259 26.84 -15.41 4.87
N ASP A 260 26.38 -16.27 5.78
CA ASP A 260 26.36 -17.73 5.61
C ASP A 260 25.40 -18.13 4.45
N ALA A 261 24.33 -17.38 4.23
CA ALA A 261 23.39 -17.59 3.14
C ALA A 261 23.86 -17.00 1.78
N GLY A 262 25.00 -16.30 1.74
CA GLY A 262 25.65 -15.83 0.51
C GLY A 262 25.26 -14.41 0.08
N VAL A 263 25.06 -13.49 1.02
CA VAL A 263 24.87 -12.06 0.68
C VAL A 263 26.11 -11.51 -0.02
N GLU A 264 25.90 -10.75 -1.10
CA GLU A 264 26.99 -10.28 -1.96
C GLU A 264 27.57 -8.93 -1.52
N GLY A 265 26.78 -8.11 -0.80
CA GLY A 265 27.20 -6.82 -0.26
C GLY A 265 26.85 -6.65 1.21
N VAL A 266 27.64 -5.88 1.94
CA VAL A 266 27.36 -5.38 3.30
C VAL A 266 27.68 -3.90 3.34
N MET A 267 26.72 -3.08 3.80
CA MET A 267 26.91 -1.63 4.01
C MET A 267 27.25 -1.37 5.46
N THR A 268 28.35 -0.63 5.68
CA THR A 268 28.84 -0.23 7.01
C THR A 268 28.27 1.11 7.41
N ALA A 269 27.64 1.18 8.59
CA ALA A 269 27.05 2.37 9.15
C ALA A 269 28.07 3.35 9.73
N HIS A 270 27.66 4.61 9.91
CA HIS A 270 28.43 5.61 10.66
C HIS A 270 27.94 5.63 12.11
N LEU A 271 28.52 4.76 12.94
CA LEU A 271 28.20 4.60 14.37
C LEU A 271 29.47 4.63 15.23
N GLN A 272 29.36 5.21 16.41
CA GLN A 272 30.36 4.99 17.47
C GLN A 272 30.02 3.67 18.16
N VAL A 273 30.84 2.66 18.06
CA VAL A 273 30.59 1.32 18.62
C VAL A 273 31.63 1.02 19.71
N ASN A 274 31.31 1.41 20.93
CA ASN A 274 32.27 1.36 22.06
C ASN A 274 32.80 -0.05 22.40
N ALA A 275 32.08 -1.11 22.00
CA ALA A 275 32.55 -2.48 22.18
C ALA A 275 33.75 -2.86 21.28
N TYR A 276 33.93 -2.19 20.15
CA TYR A 276 34.96 -2.51 19.16
C TYR A 276 35.90 -1.34 18.84
N GLU A 277 35.54 -0.11 19.24
CA GLU A 277 36.31 1.08 18.94
C GLU A 277 36.48 1.92 20.21
N GLU A 278 37.74 2.11 20.64
CA GLU A 278 38.07 2.87 21.84
C GLU A 278 38.26 4.37 21.55
N GLU A 279 38.53 4.71 20.28
CA GLU A 279 38.69 6.10 19.85
C GLU A 279 37.33 6.79 19.77
N SER A 280 37.19 7.90 20.48
CA SER A 280 35.96 8.69 20.48
C SER A 280 35.77 9.41 19.14
N ASN A 281 34.53 9.50 18.68
CA ASN A 281 34.16 10.13 17.41
C ASN A 281 34.78 9.46 16.17
N HIS A 282 35.07 8.17 16.26
CA HIS A 282 35.55 7.36 15.14
C HIS A 282 34.41 6.49 14.58
N PRO A 283 33.86 6.82 13.39
CA PRO A 283 32.75 6.06 12.81
C PRO A 283 33.15 4.62 12.48
N SER A 284 32.27 3.67 12.77
CA SER A 284 32.48 2.24 12.52
C SER A 284 32.80 1.91 11.05
N SER A 285 32.30 2.69 10.11
CA SER A 285 32.65 2.57 8.68
C SER A 285 34.09 2.92 8.34
N LEU A 286 34.76 3.67 9.23
CA LEU A 286 36.18 4.08 9.10
C LEU A 286 37.12 3.30 10.04
N SER A 287 36.54 2.40 10.86
CA SER A 287 37.28 1.61 11.85
C SER A 287 37.80 0.30 11.26
N SER A 288 39.13 0.09 11.31
CA SER A 288 39.75 -1.18 10.93
C SER A 288 39.34 -2.33 11.86
N HIS A 289 39.01 -2.03 13.12
CA HIS A 289 38.49 -3.03 14.07
C HIS A 289 37.10 -3.52 13.69
N VAL A 290 36.22 -2.63 13.22
CA VAL A 290 34.87 -3.00 12.82
C VAL A 290 34.84 -3.61 11.41
N VAL A 291 35.46 -2.96 10.44
CA VAL A 291 35.42 -3.44 9.05
C VAL A 291 36.43 -4.56 8.81
N GLY A 292 37.67 -4.36 9.25
CA GLY A 292 38.76 -5.32 9.05
C GLY A 292 38.67 -6.55 9.95
N ASP A 293 38.67 -6.34 11.26
CA ASP A 293 38.72 -7.47 12.20
C ASP A 293 37.36 -8.14 12.41
N LEU A 294 36.30 -7.37 12.65
CA LEU A 294 34.99 -7.96 12.91
C LEU A 294 34.36 -8.49 11.63
N LEU A 295 34.14 -7.65 10.60
CA LEU A 295 33.39 -8.08 9.39
C LEU A 295 34.23 -9.02 8.51
N ARG A 296 35.47 -8.62 8.15
CA ARG A 296 36.29 -9.39 7.21
C ARG A 296 36.89 -10.65 7.83
N LYS A 297 37.49 -10.56 9.06
CA LYS A 297 38.18 -11.70 9.68
C LYS A 297 37.22 -12.55 10.51
N LYS A 298 36.54 -12.00 11.52
CA LYS A 298 35.71 -12.76 12.46
C LYS A 298 34.48 -13.33 11.78
N LEU A 299 33.71 -12.52 11.01
CA LEU A 299 32.54 -12.97 10.27
C LEU A 299 32.87 -13.56 8.87
N ASN A 300 34.16 -13.54 8.48
CA ASN A 300 34.68 -14.10 7.23
C ASN A 300 33.98 -13.61 5.96
N PHE A 301 33.46 -12.37 5.94
CA PHE A 301 32.76 -11.83 4.79
C PHE A 301 33.67 -11.62 3.58
N LYS A 302 33.29 -12.18 2.43
CA LYS A 302 34.09 -12.17 1.16
C LYS A 302 33.50 -11.26 0.07
N GLY A 303 32.27 -10.82 0.21
CA GLY A 303 31.57 -9.93 -0.73
C GLY A 303 32.08 -8.49 -0.69
N LEU A 304 31.37 -7.56 -1.33
CA LEU A 304 31.70 -6.14 -1.31
C LEU A 304 31.31 -5.48 0.01
N VAL A 305 32.26 -4.77 0.62
CA VAL A 305 31.98 -3.85 1.72
C VAL A 305 31.82 -2.45 1.15
N ILE A 306 30.68 -1.86 1.45
CA ILE A 306 30.24 -0.55 0.94
C ILE A 306 30.05 0.35 2.16
N THR A 307 30.58 1.57 2.16
CA THR A 307 30.27 2.53 3.21
C THR A 307 28.81 3.00 3.08
N ASP A 308 28.18 3.43 4.16
CA ASP A 308 27.08 4.37 4.05
C ASP A 308 27.57 5.70 3.45
N GLY A 309 26.66 6.65 3.20
CA GLY A 309 27.01 7.91 2.53
C GLY A 309 28.09 8.70 3.28
N LEU A 310 29.29 8.83 2.71
CA LEU A 310 30.39 9.56 3.32
C LEU A 310 30.11 11.08 3.43
N ASP A 311 29.09 11.59 2.76
CA ASP A 311 28.60 12.97 2.88
C ASP A 311 27.72 13.23 4.12
N MET A 312 27.43 12.20 4.92
CA MET A 312 26.62 12.31 6.14
C MET A 312 27.38 13.00 7.28
N LYS A 313 26.64 13.74 8.14
CA LYS A 313 27.21 14.50 9.26
C LYS A 313 27.98 13.64 10.28
N GLY A 314 27.56 12.39 10.47
CA GLY A 314 28.28 11.42 11.28
C GLY A 314 29.75 11.21 10.85
N VAL A 315 30.13 11.58 9.62
CA VAL A 315 31.48 11.54 9.08
C VAL A 315 32.06 12.95 8.87
N THR A 316 31.35 13.80 8.10
CA THR A 316 31.89 15.10 7.65
C THR A 316 32.14 16.10 8.77
N LYS A 317 31.60 15.86 9.96
CA LYS A 317 31.89 16.62 11.17
C LYS A 317 33.33 16.40 11.68
N TYR A 318 33.90 15.22 11.41
CA TYR A 318 35.20 14.78 11.97
C TYR A 318 36.26 14.62 10.89
N TYR A 319 35.85 14.35 9.64
CA TYR A 319 36.77 14.09 8.52
C TYR A 319 36.43 15.02 7.34
N THR A 320 37.45 15.55 6.66
CA THR A 320 37.30 16.45 5.52
C THR A 320 38.43 16.27 4.50
N GLY A 321 38.25 16.80 3.28
CA GLY A 321 39.29 16.90 2.25
C GLY A 321 39.71 15.57 1.65
N GLY A 322 38.80 14.59 1.61
CA GLY A 322 39.05 13.25 1.07
C GLY A 322 39.64 12.26 2.08
N ASN A 323 39.97 12.71 3.29
CA ASN A 323 40.52 11.83 4.34
C ASN A 323 39.49 10.80 4.84
N GLU A 324 38.19 11.11 4.78
CA GLU A 324 37.11 10.16 5.05
C GLU A 324 37.15 8.96 4.10
N SER A 325 37.40 9.23 2.83
CA SER A 325 37.49 8.21 1.79
C SER A 325 38.74 7.34 1.92
N LEU A 326 39.87 7.97 2.24
CA LEU A 326 41.14 7.25 2.55
C LEU A 326 40.97 6.37 3.79
N ALA A 327 40.42 6.90 4.89
CA ALA A 327 40.18 6.14 6.11
C ALA A 327 39.27 4.94 5.89
N ALA A 328 38.13 5.11 5.13
CA ALA A 328 37.26 4.02 4.78
C ALA A 328 37.92 2.90 3.96
N LEU A 329 38.78 3.29 2.99
CA LEU A 329 39.57 2.34 2.21
C LEU A 329 40.53 1.54 3.10
N MET A 330 41.25 2.24 3.98
CA MET A 330 42.20 1.63 4.92
C MET A 330 41.48 0.72 5.93
N ALA A 331 40.31 1.09 6.38
CA ALA A 331 39.47 0.26 7.27
C ALA A 331 39.05 -1.06 6.63
N GLY A 332 38.92 -1.14 5.31
CA GLY A 332 38.60 -2.39 4.61
C GLY A 332 37.44 -2.32 3.63
N SER A 333 36.90 -1.14 3.34
CA SER A 333 35.83 -0.93 2.37
C SER A 333 36.32 -1.11 0.94
N ASP A 334 35.44 -1.63 0.06
CA ASP A 334 35.69 -1.80 -1.37
C ASP A 334 35.02 -0.68 -2.19
N ILE A 335 33.85 -0.18 -1.74
CA ILE A 335 33.13 0.91 -2.37
C ILE A 335 32.99 2.06 -1.36
N LEU A 336 33.37 3.25 -1.81
CA LEU A 336 33.28 4.52 -1.10
C LEU A 336 32.03 5.23 -1.62
N LEU A 337 30.94 5.17 -0.88
CA LEU A 337 29.64 5.67 -1.32
C LEU A 337 29.53 7.16 -0.99
N LEU A 338 29.16 7.97 -2.00
CA LEU A 338 28.86 9.40 -1.90
C LEU A 338 29.99 10.20 -1.19
N PRO A 339 31.25 10.16 -1.64
CA PRO A 339 32.26 11.06 -1.11
C PRO A 339 31.79 12.52 -1.31
N PRO A 340 31.98 13.40 -0.31
CA PRO A 340 31.55 14.81 -0.39
C PRO A 340 32.17 15.59 -1.55
N ASP A 341 33.46 15.30 -1.84
CA ASP A 341 34.23 15.87 -2.94
C ASP A 341 34.98 14.75 -3.66
N VAL A 342 34.52 14.36 -4.81
CA VAL A 342 35.07 13.21 -5.56
C VAL A 342 36.52 13.45 -6.02
N PRO A 343 36.86 14.59 -6.67
CA PRO A 343 38.25 14.92 -7.00
C PRO A 343 39.18 14.90 -5.78
N ALA A 344 38.78 15.54 -4.68
CA ALA A 344 39.59 15.59 -3.46
C ALA A 344 39.80 14.18 -2.84
N ALA A 345 38.77 13.33 -2.86
CA ALA A 345 38.87 11.95 -2.39
C ALA A 345 39.85 11.12 -3.23
N ILE A 346 39.79 11.24 -4.55
CA ILE A 346 40.74 10.58 -5.46
C ILE A 346 42.16 11.10 -5.22
N ASP A 347 42.35 12.42 -5.08
CA ASP A 347 43.64 13.05 -4.88
C ASP A 347 44.25 12.67 -3.52
N ALA A 348 43.47 12.60 -2.45
CA ALA A 348 43.90 12.17 -1.13
C ALA A 348 44.43 10.73 -1.16
N ILE A 349 43.68 9.79 -1.75
CA ILE A 349 44.05 8.38 -1.85
C ILE A 349 45.31 8.22 -2.75
N CYS A 350 45.33 8.88 -3.91
CA CYS A 350 46.47 8.80 -4.82
C CYS A 350 47.76 9.41 -4.21
N SER A 351 47.64 10.51 -3.45
CA SER A 351 48.75 11.13 -2.77
C SER A 351 49.32 10.24 -1.65
N ALA A 352 48.43 9.61 -0.87
CA ALA A 352 48.84 8.65 0.14
C ALA A 352 49.55 7.41 -0.45
N ALA A 353 49.07 6.94 -1.60
CA ALA A 353 49.59 5.75 -2.26
C ALA A 353 50.84 6.01 -3.11
N LYS A 354 51.28 7.26 -3.29
CA LYS A 354 52.36 7.64 -4.23
C LYS A 354 53.64 6.83 -4.00
N ASP A 355 54.08 6.73 -2.78
CA ASP A 355 55.31 6.05 -2.39
C ASP A 355 55.03 4.85 -1.45
N ASP A 356 53.78 4.46 -1.30
CA ASP A 356 53.33 3.34 -0.48
C ASP A 356 52.88 2.16 -1.33
N LYS A 357 53.78 1.16 -1.45
CA LYS A 357 53.53 -0.03 -2.27
C LYS A 357 52.41 -0.90 -1.71
N ASP A 358 52.28 -1.01 -0.40
CA ASP A 358 51.22 -1.82 0.25
C ASP A 358 49.85 -1.22 -0.01
N LEU A 359 49.73 0.12 0.04
CA LEU A 359 48.48 0.81 -0.30
C LEU A 359 48.17 0.68 -1.78
N GLN A 360 49.16 0.73 -2.68
CA GLN A 360 48.91 0.47 -4.13
C GLN A 360 48.37 -0.95 -4.37
N ASP A 361 48.97 -1.95 -3.72
CA ASP A 361 48.57 -3.34 -3.82
C ASP A 361 47.14 -3.54 -3.23
N LEU A 362 46.81 -2.83 -2.12
CA LEU A 362 45.47 -2.80 -1.56
C LEU A 362 44.44 -2.23 -2.54
N ILE A 363 44.75 -1.10 -3.18
CA ILE A 363 43.92 -0.48 -4.20
C ILE A 363 43.69 -1.45 -5.36
N ASP A 364 44.70 -2.14 -5.82
CA ASP A 364 44.59 -3.14 -6.89
C ASP A 364 43.65 -4.29 -6.49
N VAL A 365 43.77 -4.80 -5.30
CA VAL A 365 42.90 -5.86 -4.75
C VAL A 365 41.46 -5.38 -4.68
N ARG A 366 41.21 -4.14 -4.20
CA ARG A 366 39.84 -3.58 -4.10
C ARG A 366 39.25 -3.34 -5.48
N CYS A 367 39.99 -2.72 -6.40
CA CYS A 367 39.57 -2.50 -7.79
C CYS A 367 39.20 -3.81 -8.47
N ARG A 368 40.03 -4.86 -8.35
CA ARG A 368 39.73 -6.20 -8.87
C ARG A 368 38.42 -6.74 -8.31
N ARG A 369 38.17 -6.54 -7.03
CA ARG A 369 36.92 -7.01 -6.39
C ARG A 369 35.70 -6.28 -6.93
N VAL A 370 35.76 -4.96 -7.09
CA VAL A 370 34.69 -4.16 -7.68
C VAL A 370 34.44 -4.56 -9.14
N LEU A 371 35.50 -4.66 -9.96
CA LEU A 371 35.38 -5.08 -11.35
C LEU A 371 34.81 -6.49 -11.50
N ARG A 372 35.23 -7.43 -10.63
CA ARG A 372 34.68 -8.79 -10.60
C ARG A 372 33.18 -8.76 -10.31
N SER A 373 32.73 -7.92 -9.37
CA SER A 373 31.33 -7.73 -9.08
C SER A 373 30.57 -7.14 -10.29
N LYS A 374 31.13 -6.11 -10.94
CA LYS A 374 30.59 -5.57 -12.19
C LYS A 374 30.38 -6.66 -13.26
N TYR A 375 31.36 -7.56 -13.40
CA TYR A 375 31.25 -8.68 -14.35
C TYR A 375 30.06 -9.58 -14.03
N TYR A 376 29.93 -10.02 -12.77
CA TYR A 376 28.84 -10.92 -12.37
C TYR A 376 27.45 -10.28 -12.45
N HIS A 377 27.34 -8.96 -12.27
CA HIS A 377 26.09 -8.23 -12.35
C HIS A 377 25.77 -7.65 -13.74
N GLY A 378 26.50 -8.12 -14.78
CA GLY A 378 26.11 -7.83 -16.15
C GLY A 378 26.74 -6.58 -16.76
N CYS A 379 27.58 -5.83 -16.03
CA CYS A 379 28.22 -4.64 -16.58
C CYS A 379 29.18 -4.93 -17.74
N SER A 380 29.71 -6.15 -17.86
CA SER A 380 30.58 -6.55 -18.98
C SER A 380 29.84 -6.78 -20.30
N ASP A 381 28.50 -6.83 -20.29
CA ASP A 381 27.67 -7.19 -21.43
C ASP A 381 26.32 -6.44 -21.33
N LEU A 382 26.38 -5.12 -21.50
CA LEU A 382 25.23 -4.24 -21.39
C LEU A 382 24.37 -4.31 -22.64
N HIS A 383 23.06 -4.40 -22.46
CA HIS A 383 22.06 -4.34 -23.52
C HIS A 383 21.04 -3.22 -23.24
N PRO A 384 21.44 -1.92 -23.35
CA PRO A 384 20.56 -0.80 -23.02
C PRO A 384 19.29 -0.70 -23.88
N ASP A 385 19.30 -1.30 -25.07
CA ASP A 385 18.14 -1.44 -25.97
C ASP A 385 17.00 -2.27 -25.34
N ARG A 386 17.33 -3.22 -24.46
CA ARG A 386 16.37 -4.07 -23.75
C ARG A 386 15.84 -3.45 -22.46
N TRP A 387 16.44 -2.35 -21.97
CA TRP A 387 16.00 -1.71 -20.73
C TRP A 387 14.73 -0.90 -20.94
N HIS A 388 13.79 -1.08 -20.02
CA HIS A 388 12.49 -0.42 -20.04
C HIS A 388 12.02 -0.05 -18.61
N VAL A 389 11.13 0.91 -18.52
CA VAL A 389 10.47 1.27 -17.26
C VAL A 389 9.51 0.17 -16.83
N PRO A 390 9.20 0.04 -15.52
CA PRO A 390 8.18 -0.90 -15.05
C PRO A 390 6.85 -0.74 -15.78
N THR A 391 6.22 -1.86 -16.07
CA THR A 391 5.00 -1.96 -16.86
C THR A 391 3.76 -2.13 -15.96
N ARG A 392 2.57 -2.11 -16.58
CA ARG A 392 1.32 -2.47 -15.89
C ARG A 392 1.35 -3.93 -15.39
N GLU A 393 1.99 -4.82 -16.13
CA GLU A 393 2.12 -6.24 -15.75
C GLU A 393 2.98 -6.40 -14.50
N ASP A 394 4.08 -5.64 -14.37
CA ASP A 394 4.90 -5.59 -13.16
C ASP A 394 4.05 -5.15 -11.95
N SER A 395 3.22 -4.12 -12.13
CA SER A 395 2.32 -3.65 -11.07
C SER A 395 1.29 -4.70 -10.66
N LEU A 396 0.73 -5.46 -11.60
CA LEU A 396 -0.22 -6.55 -11.30
C LEU A 396 0.45 -7.70 -10.53
N ARG A 397 1.72 -8.02 -10.84
CA ARG A 397 2.48 -9.01 -10.05
C ARG A 397 2.74 -8.52 -8.62
N CYS A 398 3.11 -7.24 -8.45
CA CYS A 398 3.24 -6.62 -7.14
C CYS A 398 1.93 -6.68 -6.34
N ASP A 399 0.80 -6.34 -6.98
CA ASP A 399 -0.52 -6.41 -6.35
C ASP A 399 -0.87 -7.83 -5.89
N SER A 400 -0.50 -8.85 -6.67
CA SER A 400 -0.73 -10.25 -6.30
C SER A 400 0.01 -10.64 -5.02
N ILE A 401 1.27 -10.21 -4.89
CA ILE A 401 2.12 -10.47 -3.71
C ILE A 401 1.53 -9.75 -2.49
N VAL A 402 1.12 -8.48 -2.63
CA VAL A 402 0.52 -7.71 -1.52
C VAL A 402 -0.84 -8.28 -1.11
N ARG A 403 -1.63 -8.80 -2.04
CA ARG A 403 -2.89 -9.52 -1.72
C ARG A 403 -2.63 -10.75 -0.85
N ALA A 404 -1.62 -11.54 -1.19
CA ALA A 404 -1.24 -12.71 -0.40
C ALA A 404 -0.79 -12.30 1.01
N LEU A 405 0.04 -11.26 1.13
CA LEU A 405 0.44 -10.65 2.41
C LEU A 405 -0.78 -10.23 3.24
N ALA A 406 -1.68 -9.45 2.65
CA ALA A 406 -2.87 -8.94 3.34
C ALA A 406 -3.77 -10.08 3.86
N THR A 407 -3.88 -11.17 3.10
CA THR A 407 -4.65 -12.35 3.54
C THR A 407 -4.00 -13.05 4.72
N ALA A 408 -2.68 -13.05 4.83
CA ALA A 408 -1.91 -13.74 5.86
C ALA A 408 -1.84 -12.97 7.20
N THR A 409 -1.90 -11.64 7.18
CA THR A 409 -1.51 -10.81 8.32
C THR A 409 -2.64 -10.37 9.24
N LEU A 410 -3.91 -10.62 8.90
CA LEU A 410 -5.08 -10.22 9.69
C LEU A 410 -6.04 -11.39 10.01
N PRO A 411 -5.56 -12.46 10.69
CA PRO A 411 -6.38 -13.62 11.02
C PRO A 411 -7.54 -13.31 11.98
N SER A 412 -7.47 -12.21 12.75
CA SER A 412 -8.56 -11.75 13.60
C SER A 412 -9.81 -11.38 12.78
N ILE A 413 -9.65 -10.79 11.61
CA ILE A 413 -10.77 -10.46 10.70
C ILE A 413 -11.41 -11.74 10.17
N ASP A 414 -10.61 -12.74 9.81
CA ASP A 414 -11.09 -14.06 9.39
C ASP A 414 -11.95 -14.70 10.47
N SER A 415 -11.48 -14.65 11.73
CA SER A 415 -12.18 -15.21 12.89
C SER A 415 -13.52 -14.51 13.11
N ILE A 416 -13.55 -13.18 13.11
CA ILE A 416 -14.79 -12.41 13.30
C ILE A 416 -15.79 -12.68 12.17
N ALA A 417 -15.32 -12.74 10.91
CA ALA A 417 -16.19 -12.99 9.76
C ALA A 417 -16.77 -14.41 9.77
N ARG A 418 -15.99 -15.44 10.17
CA ARG A 418 -16.46 -16.82 10.30
C ARG A 418 -17.41 -17.00 11.48
N ASP A 419 -17.12 -16.40 12.62
CA ASP A 419 -18.00 -16.42 13.80
C ASP A 419 -19.39 -15.84 13.45
N GLY A 420 -19.44 -14.79 12.62
CA GLY A 420 -20.69 -14.24 12.11
C GLY A 420 -21.49 -15.24 11.27
N ILE A 421 -20.85 -16.04 10.45
CA ILE A 421 -21.49 -17.10 9.65
C ILE A 421 -21.96 -18.23 10.56
N GLU A 422 -21.11 -18.72 11.44
CA GLU A 422 -21.41 -19.82 12.36
C GLU A 422 -22.58 -19.51 13.30
N LYS A 423 -22.70 -18.27 13.77
CA LYS A 423 -23.80 -17.78 14.59
C LYS A 423 -25.04 -17.37 13.78
N GLY A 424 -24.98 -17.48 12.46
CA GLY A 424 -26.11 -17.17 11.56
C GLY A 424 -26.43 -15.66 11.53
N ALA A 425 -25.43 -14.80 11.56
CA ALA A 425 -25.60 -13.38 11.34
C ALA A 425 -25.75 -13.03 9.83
N TYR A 426 -25.17 -13.84 8.99
CA TYR A 426 -25.26 -13.83 7.51
C TYR A 426 -24.72 -15.15 6.97
N PRO A 427 -25.15 -15.62 5.79
CA PRO A 427 -24.62 -16.85 5.18
C PRO A 427 -23.23 -16.65 4.56
N GLY A 428 -22.90 -15.43 4.14
CA GLY A 428 -21.60 -15.09 3.60
C GLY A 428 -21.39 -13.59 3.48
N CYS A 429 -20.11 -13.18 3.29
CA CYS A 429 -19.73 -11.77 3.20
C CYS A 429 -18.49 -11.54 2.34
N GLN A 430 -18.30 -10.29 1.94
CA GLN A 430 -17.05 -9.75 1.41
C GLN A 430 -16.48 -8.73 2.40
N VAL A 431 -15.17 -8.77 2.62
CA VAL A 431 -14.42 -7.78 3.39
C VAL A 431 -13.29 -7.24 2.53
N LEU A 432 -13.22 -5.92 2.40
CA LEU A 432 -12.15 -5.25 1.70
C LEU A 432 -11.68 -4.04 2.50
N ALA A 433 -10.36 -3.89 2.62
CA ALA A 433 -9.74 -2.70 3.18
C ALA A 433 -8.56 -2.25 2.34
N MET A 434 -8.40 -0.93 2.20
CA MET A 434 -7.25 -0.29 1.55
C MET A 434 -6.73 0.84 2.41
N GLN A 435 -5.45 1.15 2.28
CA GLN A 435 -4.84 2.33 2.89
C GLN A 435 -3.99 3.07 1.86
N ASN A 436 -4.24 4.37 1.69
CA ASN A 436 -3.49 5.22 0.75
C ASN A 436 -3.39 4.61 -0.66
N GLY A 437 -4.49 4.03 -1.16
CA GLY A 437 -4.55 3.37 -2.46
C GLY A 437 -3.95 1.97 -2.52
N ARG A 438 -3.45 1.42 -1.41
CA ARG A 438 -2.86 0.07 -1.33
C ARG A 438 -3.82 -0.89 -0.65
N LEU A 439 -3.91 -2.10 -1.18
CA LEU A 439 -4.73 -3.16 -0.60
C LEU A 439 -4.14 -3.62 0.74
N LEU A 440 -4.96 -3.59 1.82
CA LEU A 440 -4.63 -4.13 3.14
C LEU A 440 -5.27 -5.51 3.37
N TYR A 441 -6.51 -5.68 2.90
CA TYR A 441 -7.26 -6.91 3.11
C TYR A 441 -8.31 -7.07 2.02
N ARG A 442 -8.51 -8.29 1.49
CA ARG A 442 -9.52 -8.59 0.46
C ARG A 442 -9.88 -10.06 0.49
N LYS A 443 -11.03 -10.39 1.05
CA LYS A 443 -11.47 -11.79 1.19
C LYS A 443 -12.98 -11.93 1.16
N ALA A 444 -13.45 -13.06 0.64
CA ALA A 444 -14.84 -13.50 0.67
C ALA A 444 -14.99 -14.71 1.60
N PHE A 445 -16.12 -14.81 2.27
CA PHE A 445 -16.41 -15.86 3.25
C PHE A 445 -17.80 -16.44 3.05
N GLY A 446 -17.96 -17.73 3.33
CA GLY A 446 -19.24 -18.43 3.36
C GLY A 446 -19.88 -18.62 1.98
N HIS A 447 -21.19 -18.67 1.97
CA HIS A 447 -21.99 -19.05 0.81
C HIS A 447 -23.13 -18.03 0.57
N LEU A 448 -23.80 -18.12 -0.57
CA LEU A 448 -24.90 -17.21 -0.93
C LEU A 448 -26.14 -17.40 -0.05
N THR A 449 -26.35 -18.62 0.46
CA THR A 449 -27.44 -18.99 1.38
C THR A 449 -26.91 -19.92 2.47
N TYR A 450 -27.76 -20.29 3.44
CA TYR A 450 -27.41 -21.27 4.47
C TYR A 450 -27.56 -22.73 4.01
N ASP A 451 -27.96 -22.98 2.77
CA ASP A 451 -28.10 -24.33 2.25
C ASP A 451 -26.74 -25.00 2.05
N SER A 452 -26.64 -26.30 2.35
CA SER A 452 -25.39 -27.05 2.26
C SER A 452 -24.75 -27.08 0.86
N ASN A 453 -25.56 -26.93 -0.19
CA ASN A 453 -25.13 -26.93 -1.60
C ASN A 453 -25.08 -25.51 -2.20
N ALA A 454 -25.18 -24.45 -1.38
CA ALA A 454 -25.14 -23.09 -1.88
C ALA A 454 -23.78 -22.76 -2.50
N ALA A 455 -23.79 -21.98 -3.57
CA ALA A 455 -22.57 -21.50 -4.19
C ALA A 455 -21.76 -20.63 -3.20
N PRO A 456 -20.42 -20.73 -3.22
CA PRO A 456 -19.56 -19.91 -2.35
C PRO A 456 -19.66 -18.43 -2.73
N VAL A 457 -19.55 -17.55 -1.75
CA VAL A 457 -19.33 -16.13 -1.99
C VAL A 457 -17.93 -15.93 -2.58
N THR A 458 -17.86 -15.16 -3.63
CA THR A 458 -16.60 -14.71 -4.25
C THR A 458 -16.51 -13.19 -4.21
N MET A 459 -15.36 -12.60 -4.54
CA MET A 459 -15.24 -11.15 -4.65
C MET A 459 -16.00 -10.55 -5.83
N ASN A 460 -16.51 -11.38 -6.75
CA ASN A 460 -17.41 -10.97 -7.85
C ASN A 460 -18.88 -11.11 -7.47
N THR A 461 -19.21 -11.62 -6.30
CA THR A 461 -20.60 -11.69 -5.82
C THR A 461 -21.14 -10.28 -5.63
N MET A 462 -22.26 -9.98 -6.28
CA MET A 462 -22.95 -8.70 -6.15
C MET A 462 -23.95 -8.74 -5.00
N TYR A 463 -24.01 -7.66 -4.25
CA TYR A 463 -24.93 -7.47 -3.14
C TYR A 463 -25.86 -6.28 -3.39
N ASP A 464 -27.14 -6.40 -3.01
CA ASP A 464 -27.98 -5.23 -2.80
C ASP A 464 -27.36 -4.41 -1.66
N ILE A 465 -26.90 -3.21 -1.95
CA ILE A 465 -26.21 -2.37 -0.96
C ILE A 465 -27.15 -1.47 -0.16
N ALA A 466 -28.44 -1.57 -0.40
CA ALA A 466 -29.50 -0.84 0.31
C ALA A 466 -29.16 0.68 0.44
N SER A 467 -29.21 1.22 1.65
CA SER A 467 -28.98 2.66 1.89
C SER A 467 -27.57 3.17 1.57
N VAL A 468 -26.57 2.31 1.32
CA VAL A 468 -25.29 2.75 0.75
C VAL A 468 -25.51 3.43 -0.62
N THR A 469 -26.58 3.08 -1.33
CA THR A 469 -27.04 3.78 -2.54
C THR A 469 -27.13 5.30 -2.37
N LYS A 470 -27.56 5.78 -1.19
CA LYS A 470 -27.64 7.21 -0.89
C LYS A 470 -26.32 7.91 -1.09
N MET A 471 -25.24 7.27 -0.62
CA MET A 471 -23.88 7.82 -0.67
C MET A 471 -23.25 7.69 -2.06
N VAL A 472 -23.24 6.47 -2.60
CA VAL A 472 -22.45 6.17 -3.81
C VAL A 472 -23.22 6.40 -5.12
N SER A 473 -24.48 6.80 -5.05
CA SER A 473 -25.30 7.18 -6.20
C SER A 473 -25.86 8.59 -6.05
N THR A 474 -26.89 8.79 -5.23
CA THR A 474 -27.62 10.07 -5.12
C THR A 474 -26.74 11.23 -4.69
N THR A 475 -25.88 11.02 -3.68
CA THR A 475 -24.96 12.06 -3.21
C THR A 475 -23.92 12.41 -4.27
N LEU A 476 -23.37 11.43 -5.00
CA LEU A 476 -22.45 11.71 -6.12
C LEU A 476 -23.16 12.52 -7.23
N ALA A 477 -24.40 12.17 -7.56
CA ALA A 477 -25.19 12.93 -8.53
C ALA A 477 -25.42 14.37 -8.07
N MET A 478 -25.80 14.54 -6.80
CA MET A 478 -26.00 15.87 -6.20
C MET A 478 -24.73 16.70 -6.16
N MET A 479 -23.58 16.11 -5.80
CA MET A 479 -22.26 16.77 -5.88
C MET A 479 -22.01 17.29 -7.29
N LYS A 480 -22.27 16.47 -8.32
CA LYS A 480 -22.06 16.86 -9.71
C LYS A 480 -22.97 18.00 -10.15
N LEU A 481 -24.24 17.99 -9.74
CA LEU A 481 -25.19 19.05 -10.05
C LEU A 481 -24.86 20.38 -9.33
N VAL A 482 -24.39 20.30 -8.07
CA VAL A 482 -23.95 21.47 -7.30
C VAL A 482 -22.68 22.05 -7.90
N GLU A 483 -21.69 21.20 -8.21
CA GLU A 483 -20.41 21.62 -8.80
C GLU A 483 -20.57 22.32 -10.15
N THR A 484 -21.55 21.86 -10.95
CA THR A 484 -21.87 22.45 -12.27
C THR A 484 -22.80 23.64 -12.18
N GLY A 485 -23.18 24.07 -10.98
CA GLY A 485 -24.03 25.23 -10.75
C GLY A 485 -25.53 25.04 -11.13
N LYS A 486 -25.92 23.81 -11.48
CA LYS A 486 -27.31 23.48 -11.82
C LYS A 486 -28.24 23.48 -10.61
N VAL A 487 -27.66 23.26 -9.43
CA VAL A 487 -28.38 23.18 -8.15
C VAL A 487 -27.60 23.96 -7.08
N LYS A 488 -28.30 24.65 -6.18
CA LYS A 488 -27.72 25.32 -5.00
C LYS A 488 -28.25 24.64 -3.73
N LEU A 489 -27.38 24.35 -2.78
CA LEU A 489 -27.74 23.63 -1.55
C LEU A 489 -28.83 24.33 -0.73
N ASN A 490 -28.86 25.66 -0.71
CA ASN A 490 -29.83 26.46 0.04
C ASN A 490 -31.15 26.67 -0.71
N ASP A 491 -31.24 26.24 -1.97
CA ASP A 491 -32.51 26.33 -2.70
C ASP A 491 -33.51 25.32 -2.12
N PRO A 492 -34.81 25.69 -2.07
CA PRO A 492 -35.85 24.75 -1.67
C PRO A 492 -36.07 23.67 -2.76
N LEU A 493 -36.40 22.45 -2.36
CA LEU A 493 -36.72 21.35 -3.27
C LEU A 493 -37.83 21.73 -4.26
N SER A 494 -38.81 22.53 -3.83
CA SER A 494 -39.94 22.99 -4.64
C SER A 494 -39.54 23.84 -5.86
N ARG A 495 -38.30 24.41 -5.84
CA ARG A 495 -37.74 25.11 -7.01
C ARG A 495 -37.52 24.16 -8.19
N TYR A 496 -37.13 22.94 -7.89
CA TYR A 496 -36.77 21.92 -8.88
C TYR A 496 -37.87 20.86 -9.04
N LEU A 497 -38.70 20.68 -8.00
CA LEU A 497 -39.83 19.76 -7.96
C LEU A 497 -41.13 20.55 -7.78
N PRO A 498 -41.75 21.03 -8.86
CA PRO A 498 -42.92 21.94 -8.80
C PRO A 498 -44.11 21.38 -8.03
N TYR A 499 -44.28 20.06 -7.97
CA TYR A 499 -45.35 19.39 -7.22
C TYR A 499 -45.23 19.56 -5.69
N LEU A 500 -44.10 20.03 -5.17
CA LEU A 500 -43.95 20.37 -3.76
C LEU A 500 -44.44 21.79 -3.40
N LYS A 501 -44.74 22.63 -4.40
CA LYS A 501 -45.32 23.98 -4.17
C LYS A 501 -46.68 23.86 -3.49
N HIS A 502 -46.92 24.77 -2.56
CA HIS A 502 -48.15 24.82 -1.77
C HIS A 502 -48.39 23.59 -0.85
N THR A 503 -47.34 22.78 -0.64
CA THR A 503 -47.34 21.74 0.39
C THR A 503 -46.53 22.16 1.60
N ASP A 504 -46.61 21.42 2.68
CA ASP A 504 -45.78 21.65 3.88
C ASP A 504 -44.28 21.48 3.59
N LYS A 505 -43.89 20.85 2.50
CA LYS A 505 -42.49 20.61 2.07
C LYS A 505 -41.91 21.71 1.17
N GLU A 506 -42.71 22.72 0.83
CA GLU A 506 -42.30 23.77 -0.12
C GLU A 506 -40.98 24.43 0.23
N LYS A 507 -40.67 24.62 1.52
CA LYS A 507 -39.52 25.34 2.04
C LYS A 507 -38.34 24.43 2.43
N ILE A 508 -38.45 23.11 2.31
CA ILE A 508 -37.34 22.19 2.62
C ILE A 508 -36.21 22.44 1.63
N THR A 509 -35.02 22.80 2.14
CA THR A 509 -33.85 22.99 1.30
C THR A 509 -33.16 21.66 0.94
N ILE A 510 -32.41 21.66 -0.15
CA ILE A 510 -31.56 20.52 -0.57
C ILE A 510 -30.57 20.17 0.54
N LEU A 511 -29.98 21.17 1.22
CA LEU A 511 -29.11 21.02 2.35
C LEU A 511 -29.78 20.21 3.48
N GLN A 512 -31.03 20.56 3.82
CA GLN A 512 -31.81 19.86 4.84
C GLN A 512 -32.16 18.42 4.44
N ALA A 513 -32.49 18.19 3.18
CA ALA A 513 -32.80 16.86 2.68
C ALA A 513 -31.57 15.93 2.73
N LEU A 514 -30.41 16.40 2.25
CA LEU A 514 -29.14 15.66 2.27
C LEU A 514 -28.63 15.34 3.67
N SER A 515 -28.92 16.20 4.66
CA SER A 515 -28.49 16.03 6.05
C SER A 515 -29.54 15.38 6.97
N HIS A 516 -30.70 14.99 6.43
CA HIS A 516 -31.84 14.43 7.19
C HIS A 516 -32.40 15.41 8.25
N MET A 517 -32.33 16.70 7.98
CA MET A 517 -32.83 17.79 8.83
C MET A 517 -34.12 18.45 8.30
N GLY A 518 -34.73 17.80 7.30
CA GLY A 518 -35.93 18.31 6.61
C GLY A 518 -37.26 18.01 7.30
N ARG A 519 -37.27 17.53 8.52
CA ARG A 519 -38.49 17.14 9.25
C ARG A 519 -39.33 16.06 8.56
N LEU A 520 -38.71 15.30 7.64
CA LEU A 520 -39.36 14.23 6.93
C LEU A 520 -39.44 12.98 7.80
N LYS A 521 -40.55 12.25 7.73
CA LYS A 521 -40.70 10.95 8.37
C LYS A 521 -39.60 9.99 7.92
N ALA A 522 -39.18 9.07 8.78
CA ALA A 522 -38.10 8.13 8.50
C ALA A 522 -38.40 7.28 7.26
N PHE A 523 -39.52 6.59 7.28
CA PHE A 523 -40.06 5.81 6.15
C PHE A 523 -41.54 5.53 6.34
N ASP A 524 -42.20 5.01 5.28
CA ASP A 524 -43.57 4.45 5.35
C ASP A 524 -43.76 3.37 4.28
N THR A 525 -44.85 2.60 4.37
CA THR A 525 -45.15 1.47 3.47
C THR A 525 -45.93 1.95 2.23
N TYR A 526 -45.37 2.86 1.46
CA TYR A 526 -46.02 3.46 0.27
C TYR A 526 -46.31 2.43 -0.83
N TRP A 527 -45.49 1.39 -0.92
CA TRP A 527 -45.67 0.28 -1.86
C TRP A 527 -47.06 -0.39 -1.74
N LYS A 528 -47.63 -0.43 -0.53
CA LYS A 528 -48.95 -1.06 -0.34
C LYS A 528 -50.08 -0.45 -1.19
N LYS A 529 -50.04 0.87 -1.35
CA LYS A 529 -50.96 1.57 -2.20
C LYS A 529 -50.49 1.58 -3.66
N ALA A 530 -49.18 1.69 -3.86
CA ALA A 530 -48.56 1.74 -5.18
C ALA A 530 -48.77 0.45 -5.99
N GLN A 531 -48.80 -0.74 -5.33
CA GLN A 531 -48.94 -2.03 -6.00
C GLN A 531 -50.25 -2.18 -6.80
N THR A 532 -51.28 -1.39 -6.49
CA THR A 532 -52.59 -1.40 -7.19
C THR A 532 -52.79 -0.16 -8.04
N ALA A 533 -51.80 0.73 -8.15
CA ALA A 533 -51.89 1.94 -8.95
C ALA A 533 -51.48 1.67 -10.42
N ASP A 534 -52.07 2.38 -11.35
CA ASP A 534 -51.72 2.32 -12.78
C ASP A 534 -50.27 2.78 -13.02
N ASP A 535 -49.82 3.77 -12.23
CA ASP A 535 -48.41 4.22 -12.18
C ASP A 535 -47.89 4.11 -10.73
N PRO A 536 -47.19 3.01 -10.38
CA PRO A 536 -46.66 2.82 -9.03
C PRO A 536 -45.67 3.89 -8.62
N LEU A 537 -44.79 4.37 -9.52
CA LEU A 537 -43.84 5.43 -9.26
C LEU A 537 -44.56 6.74 -8.88
N ALA A 538 -45.50 7.17 -9.68
CA ALA A 538 -46.31 8.37 -9.40
C ALA A 538 -47.04 8.25 -8.06
N SER A 539 -47.63 7.07 -7.78
CA SER A 539 -48.30 6.79 -6.52
C SER A 539 -47.37 6.93 -5.29
N VAL A 540 -46.13 6.42 -5.37
CA VAL A 540 -45.14 6.60 -4.27
C VAL A 540 -44.82 8.09 -4.07
N ILE A 541 -44.58 8.84 -5.14
CA ILE A 541 -44.27 10.27 -5.08
C ILE A 541 -45.44 11.10 -4.51
N GLU A 542 -46.67 10.80 -4.91
CA GLU A 542 -47.85 11.45 -4.31
C GLU A 542 -47.95 11.19 -2.80
N GLN A 543 -47.77 9.96 -2.38
CA GLN A 543 -47.82 9.60 -0.97
C GLN A 543 -46.69 10.26 -0.16
N VAL A 544 -45.45 10.29 -0.69
CA VAL A 544 -44.31 11.01 -0.08
C VAL A 544 -44.65 12.50 0.04
N THR A 545 -45.25 13.10 -0.98
CA THR A 545 -45.65 14.50 -0.99
C THR A 545 -46.76 14.79 0.02
N ALA A 546 -47.73 13.90 0.18
CA ALA A 546 -48.83 14.02 1.12
C ALA A 546 -48.46 13.68 2.60
N THR A 547 -47.37 12.97 2.84
CA THR A 547 -46.92 12.60 4.21
C THR A 547 -46.65 13.84 5.03
N PRO A 548 -47.26 14.09 6.19
CA PRO A 548 -47.04 15.30 7.00
C PRO A 548 -45.60 15.39 7.51
N LEU A 549 -45.10 16.61 7.67
CA LEU A 549 -43.83 16.89 8.32
C LEU A 549 -43.88 16.60 9.80
N LEU A 550 -42.76 16.17 10.38
CA LEU A 550 -42.59 16.03 11.83
C LEU A 550 -42.69 17.40 12.52
N PRO A 551 -43.22 17.47 13.75
CA PRO A 551 -43.48 18.75 14.43
C PRO A 551 -42.22 19.51 14.78
N LYS A 552 -41.11 18.81 15.06
CA LYS A 552 -39.84 19.42 15.49
C LYS A 552 -38.78 19.36 14.41
N THR A 553 -37.91 20.36 14.36
CA THR A 553 -36.70 20.34 13.54
C THR A 553 -35.59 19.64 14.35
N GLU A 554 -35.45 18.35 14.11
CA GLU A 554 -34.44 17.50 14.70
C GLU A 554 -33.90 16.52 13.65
N TYR A 555 -32.76 15.89 13.96
CA TYR A 555 -32.21 14.86 13.09
C TYR A 555 -33.09 13.60 13.09
N VAL A 556 -33.69 13.30 11.95
CA VAL A 556 -34.41 12.07 11.70
C VAL A 556 -33.94 11.47 10.38
N TYR A 557 -33.25 10.33 10.47
CA TYR A 557 -32.86 9.61 9.25
C TYR A 557 -34.08 9.29 8.39
N SER A 558 -34.11 9.76 7.15
CA SER A 558 -35.28 9.69 6.29
C SER A 558 -34.95 9.20 4.89
N ASP A 559 -35.66 8.19 4.44
CA ASP A 559 -35.65 7.73 3.05
C ASP A 559 -36.38 8.71 2.11
N LEU A 560 -37.42 9.38 2.63
CA LEU A 560 -38.24 10.30 1.84
C LEU A 560 -37.44 11.43 1.22
N GLY A 561 -36.49 11.98 1.99
CA GLY A 561 -35.59 13.04 1.48
C GLY A 561 -34.79 12.57 0.26
N PHE A 562 -34.29 11.34 0.30
CA PHE A 562 -33.50 10.76 -0.80
C PHE A 562 -34.35 10.30 -1.98
N ILE A 563 -35.61 9.88 -1.74
CA ILE A 563 -36.58 9.66 -2.82
C ILE A 563 -36.75 10.97 -3.61
N LEU A 564 -37.01 12.09 -2.91
CA LEU A 564 -37.17 13.40 -3.55
C LEU A 564 -35.90 13.89 -4.25
N LEU A 565 -34.71 13.65 -3.66
CA LEU A 565 -33.42 13.99 -4.29
C LEU A 565 -33.16 13.18 -5.56
N GLY A 566 -33.55 11.90 -5.59
CA GLY A 566 -33.49 11.10 -6.81
C GLY A 566 -34.39 11.67 -7.95
N GLN A 567 -35.60 12.09 -7.61
CA GLN A 567 -36.49 12.78 -8.56
C GLN A 567 -35.91 14.14 -9.02
N LEU A 568 -35.25 14.88 -8.10
CA LEU A 568 -34.58 16.13 -8.43
C LEU A 568 -33.45 15.94 -9.44
N VAL A 569 -32.63 14.91 -9.27
CA VAL A 569 -31.56 14.57 -10.23
C VAL A 569 -32.17 14.36 -11.61
N GLN A 570 -33.25 13.59 -11.72
CA GLN A 570 -33.94 13.33 -12.99
C GLN A 570 -34.53 14.62 -13.60
N GLN A 571 -35.18 15.44 -12.79
CA GLN A 571 -35.83 16.67 -13.25
C GLN A 571 -34.79 17.71 -13.75
N VAL A 572 -33.67 17.86 -13.06
CA VAL A 572 -32.63 18.85 -13.39
C VAL A 572 -31.73 18.40 -14.54
N SER A 573 -31.43 17.11 -14.61
CA SER A 573 -30.53 16.58 -15.62
C SER A 573 -31.21 16.10 -16.91
N GLY A 574 -32.51 15.83 -16.86
CA GLY A 574 -33.25 15.17 -17.93
C GLY A 574 -32.91 13.69 -18.08
N GLN A 575 -32.21 13.09 -17.13
CA GLN A 575 -31.75 11.69 -17.13
C GLN A 575 -32.23 10.99 -15.86
N ARG A 576 -32.68 9.73 -15.97
CA ARG A 576 -32.99 8.89 -14.81
C ARG A 576 -31.69 8.73 -13.98
N LEU A 577 -31.80 8.60 -12.65
CA LEU A 577 -30.68 8.59 -11.72
C LEU A 577 -29.61 7.56 -12.08
N ASP A 578 -29.99 6.32 -12.44
CA ASP A 578 -29.07 5.25 -12.83
C ASP A 578 -28.25 5.61 -14.08
N ILE A 579 -28.91 6.17 -15.11
CA ILE A 579 -28.26 6.62 -16.35
C ILE A 579 -27.27 7.77 -16.02
N PHE A 580 -27.67 8.71 -15.16
CA PHE A 580 -26.84 9.84 -14.78
C PHE A 580 -25.56 9.39 -14.08
N VAL A 581 -25.67 8.54 -13.04
CA VAL A 581 -24.47 8.09 -12.28
C VAL A 581 -23.61 7.14 -13.10
N HIS A 582 -24.21 6.28 -13.91
CA HIS A 582 -23.47 5.40 -14.81
C HIS A 582 -22.61 6.22 -15.79
N ARG A 583 -23.19 7.21 -16.44
CA ARG A 583 -22.50 8.06 -17.42
C ARG A 583 -21.38 8.89 -16.81
N HIS A 584 -21.61 9.49 -15.62
CA HIS A 584 -20.69 10.46 -15.03
C HIS A 584 -19.65 9.83 -14.13
N PHE A 585 -19.91 8.64 -13.58
CA PHE A 585 -19.02 7.97 -12.61
C PHE A 585 -18.72 6.51 -12.99
N TYR A 586 -19.75 5.62 -13.08
CA TYR A 586 -19.49 4.19 -13.09
C TYR A 586 -18.78 3.71 -14.36
N ALA A 587 -19.29 4.05 -15.53
CA ALA A 587 -18.65 3.66 -16.79
C ALA A 587 -17.22 4.25 -16.95
N PRO A 588 -17.00 5.57 -16.70
CA PRO A 588 -15.66 6.13 -16.80
C PRO A 588 -14.66 5.66 -15.72
N MET A 589 -15.14 5.10 -14.61
CA MET A 589 -14.32 4.48 -13.55
C MET A 589 -14.15 2.98 -13.76
N GLU A 590 -14.73 2.42 -14.82
CA GLU A 590 -14.72 0.99 -15.13
C GLU A 590 -15.29 0.15 -13.97
N LEU A 591 -16.47 0.56 -13.45
CA LEU A 591 -17.21 -0.22 -12.46
C LEU A 591 -18.06 -1.25 -13.19
N THR A 592 -17.55 -2.47 -13.27
CA THR A 592 -18.17 -3.54 -14.08
C THR A 592 -19.25 -4.33 -13.35
N HIS A 593 -19.41 -4.11 -12.05
CA HIS A 593 -20.36 -4.83 -11.19
C HIS A 593 -21.23 -3.88 -10.35
N THR A 594 -21.52 -2.67 -10.88
CA THR A 594 -22.31 -1.65 -10.17
C THR A 594 -23.49 -1.20 -11.01
N PHE A 595 -24.69 -1.70 -10.68
CA PHE A 595 -25.91 -1.48 -11.44
C PHE A 595 -27.13 -1.31 -10.54
N TYR A 596 -28.08 -0.49 -10.98
CA TYR A 596 -29.48 -0.67 -10.65
C TYR A 596 -30.05 -1.80 -11.53
N ASN A 597 -30.98 -2.59 -11.02
CA ASN A 597 -31.61 -3.69 -11.78
C ASN A 597 -30.60 -4.57 -12.53
N PRO A 598 -29.64 -5.21 -11.87
CA PRO A 598 -28.52 -5.88 -12.55
C PRO A 598 -28.97 -6.94 -13.58
N THR A 599 -30.11 -7.56 -13.39
CA THR A 599 -30.67 -8.54 -14.35
C THR A 599 -31.05 -7.92 -15.69
N GLU A 600 -31.47 -6.64 -15.73
CA GLU A 600 -31.73 -5.90 -16.95
C GLU A 600 -30.46 -5.62 -17.76
N HIS A 601 -29.30 -5.68 -17.10
CA HIS A 601 -27.97 -5.52 -17.69
C HIS A 601 -27.30 -6.86 -18.05
N GLY A 602 -28.05 -7.97 -18.01
CA GLY A 602 -27.56 -9.29 -18.38
C GLY A 602 -26.67 -9.95 -17.33
N VAL A 603 -26.66 -9.45 -16.09
CA VAL A 603 -25.91 -10.07 -14.99
C VAL A 603 -26.55 -11.41 -14.64
N ASP A 604 -25.71 -12.47 -14.59
CA ASP A 604 -26.16 -13.79 -14.15
C ASP A 604 -26.61 -13.71 -12.68
N THR A 605 -27.84 -14.12 -12.43
CA THR A 605 -28.43 -14.16 -11.08
C THR A 605 -27.60 -15.01 -10.11
N ASN A 606 -26.82 -16.00 -10.60
CA ASN A 606 -25.94 -16.79 -9.77
C ASN A 606 -24.77 -16.00 -9.17
N LEU A 607 -24.44 -14.84 -9.72
CA LEU A 607 -23.45 -13.90 -9.17
C LEU A 607 -24.06 -12.93 -8.15
N ILE A 608 -25.37 -12.98 -7.91
CA ILE A 608 -26.05 -12.03 -7.02
C ILE A 608 -26.47 -12.75 -5.74
N ALA A 609 -26.11 -12.22 -4.59
CA ALA A 609 -26.56 -12.73 -3.30
C ALA A 609 -28.08 -12.46 -3.12
N PRO A 610 -28.89 -13.49 -2.79
CA PRO A 610 -30.30 -13.27 -2.47
C PRO A 610 -30.43 -12.46 -1.17
N THR A 611 -31.52 -11.70 -1.04
CA THR A 611 -31.84 -10.95 0.17
C THR A 611 -32.78 -11.75 1.07
N GLU A 612 -34.09 -11.56 0.97
CA GLU A 612 -35.03 -12.28 1.82
C GLU A 612 -36.08 -13.07 1.02
N ARG A 613 -36.75 -13.99 1.70
CA ARG A 613 -37.98 -14.58 1.17
C ARG A 613 -39.12 -13.63 1.50
N ASP A 614 -39.56 -12.90 0.51
CA ASP A 614 -40.67 -11.96 0.66
C ASP A 614 -42.02 -12.68 0.48
N ASP A 615 -42.71 -12.92 1.59
CA ASP A 615 -44.02 -13.55 1.62
C ASP A 615 -45.19 -12.53 1.64
N HIS A 616 -44.87 -11.20 1.65
CA HIS A 616 -45.86 -10.15 1.83
C HIS A 616 -46.19 -9.38 0.57
N TYR A 617 -45.23 -9.15 -0.31
CA TYR A 617 -45.38 -8.31 -1.49
C TYR A 617 -45.04 -9.04 -2.79
N ARG A 618 -43.82 -9.57 -2.89
CA ARG A 618 -43.30 -10.21 -4.13
C ARG A 618 -43.55 -11.72 -4.18
N HIS A 619 -43.89 -12.33 -3.05
CA HIS A 619 -44.18 -13.77 -2.87
C HIS A 619 -43.12 -14.70 -3.47
N ARG A 620 -41.86 -14.33 -3.32
CA ARG A 620 -40.71 -15.09 -3.84
C ARG A 620 -39.43 -14.80 -3.06
N LEU A 621 -38.40 -15.60 -3.31
CA LEU A 621 -37.03 -15.23 -2.92
C LEU A 621 -36.56 -14.02 -3.73
N VAL A 622 -36.20 -12.94 -3.05
CA VAL A 622 -35.75 -11.70 -3.67
C VAL A 622 -34.28 -11.83 -4.07
N ARG A 623 -34.00 -11.82 -5.36
CA ARG A 623 -32.69 -11.97 -5.94
C ARG A 623 -32.58 -11.21 -7.25
N GLY A 624 -31.56 -10.35 -7.42
CA GLY A 624 -31.37 -9.54 -8.63
C GLY A 624 -32.36 -8.40 -8.82
N VAL A 625 -33.25 -8.20 -7.85
CA VAL A 625 -34.14 -7.04 -7.73
C VAL A 625 -33.96 -6.43 -6.34
N VAL A 626 -34.24 -5.14 -6.22
CA VAL A 626 -34.02 -4.40 -4.97
C VAL A 626 -34.81 -4.97 -3.80
N HIS A 627 -34.18 -5.05 -2.60
CA HIS A 627 -34.83 -5.50 -1.38
C HIS A 627 -35.91 -4.53 -0.89
N ASP A 628 -35.61 -3.23 -0.91
CA ASP A 628 -36.55 -2.18 -0.47
C ASP A 628 -37.83 -2.17 -1.31
N GLU A 629 -38.98 -2.30 -0.66
CA GLU A 629 -40.25 -2.44 -1.33
C GLU A 629 -40.73 -1.15 -2.01
N ASN A 630 -40.45 0.01 -1.42
CA ASN A 630 -40.76 1.31 -2.04
C ASN A 630 -39.90 1.53 -3.28
N ALA A 631 -38.61 1.23 -3.22
CA ALA A 631 -37.74 1.30 -4.38
C ALA A 631 -38.18 0.30 -5.47
N TYR A 632 -38.60 -0.89 -5.09
CA TYR A 632 -39.13 -1.88 -6.02
C TYR A 632 -40.41 -1.37 -6.72
N ALA A 633 -41.33 -0.79 -5.97
CA ALA A 633 -42.56 -0.15 -6.54
C ALA A 633 -42.20 1.02 -7.47
N MET A 634 -41.08 1.67 -7.28
CA MET A 634 -40.55 2.73 -8.15
C MET A 634 -39.75 2.20 -9.35
N GLY A 635 -39.82 0.90 -9.68
CA GLY A 635 -39.12 0.29 -10.81
C GLY A 635 -37.64 -0.02 -10.53
N GLY A 636 -37.26 -0.16 -9.28
CA GLY A 636 -35.91 -0.56 -8.85
C GLY A 636 -34.87 0.57 -8.83
N VAL A 637 -35.22 1.78 -9.31
CA VAL A 637 -34.32 2.94 -9.38
C VAL A 637 -34.84 4.04 -8.47
N SER A 638 -34.27 4.15 -7.28
CA SER A 638 -34.63 5.20 -6.32
C SER A 638 -33.41 5.83 -5.68
N GLY A 639 -33.53 7.06 -5.19
CA GLY A 639 -32.44 7.79 -4.56
C GLY A 639 -32.01 7.24 -3.21
N HIS A 640 -32.85 6.44 -2.55
CA HIS A 640 -32.59 5.93 -1.21
C HIS A 640 -32.07 4.48 -1.17
N ALA A 641 -32.34 3.68 -2.22
CA ALA A 641 -31.99 2.26 -2.35
C ALA A 641 -32.07 1.81 -3.82
N GLY A 642 -31.60 0.60 -4.14
CA GLY A 642 -31.74 -0.04 -5.45
C GLY A 642 -30.44 -0.38 -6.15
N LEU A 643 -29.30 0.10 -5.66
CA LEU A 643 -28.01 -0.18 -6.27
C LEU A 643 -27.45 -1.53 -5.78
N PHE A 644 -26.88 -2.27 -6.71
CA PHE A 644 -26.10 -3.50 -6.46
C PHE A 644 -24.63 -3.23 -6.78
N SER A 645 -23.73 -3.83 -5.99
CA SER A 645 -22.29 -3.66 -6.21
C SER A 645 -21.46 -4.78 -5.57
N THR A 646 -20.15 -4.73 -5.80
CA THR A 646 -19.11 -5.54 -5.16
C THR A 646 -18.23 -4.68 -4.27
N ALA A 647 -17.46 -5.30 -3.38
CA ALA A 647 -16.53 -4.57 -2.52
C ALA A 647 -15.43 -3.86 -3.34
N ASP A 648 -14.96 -4.46 -4.44
CA ASP A 648 -13.94 -3.87 -5.30
C ASP A 648 -14.42 -2.57 -5.99
N ASP A 649 -15.62 -2.58 -6.54
CA ASP A 649 -16.16 -1.39 -7.23
C ASP A 649 -16.47 -0.26 -6.24
N LEU A 650 -16.99 -0.58 -5.06
CA LEU A 650 -17.22 0.41 -4.00
C LEU A 650 -15.91 1.03 -3.50
N ALA A 651 -14.84 0.23 -3.39
CA ALA A 651 -13.53 0.73 -3.00
C ALA A 651 -12.97 1.74 -4.00
N LYS A 652 -13.21 1.57 -5.31
CA LYS A 652 -12.82 2.56 -6.34
C LYS A 652 -13.52 3.90 -6.13
N ILE A 653 -14.82 3.89 -5.81
CA ILE A 653 -15.60 5.10 -5.52
C ILE A 653 -15.03 5.80 -4.28
N LEU A 654 -14.79 5.07 -3.20
CA LEU A 654 -14.22 5.63 -1.97
C LEU A 654 -12.81 6.19 -2.21
N GLN A 655 -12.00 5.50 -3.02
CA GLN A 655 -10.67 5.98 -3.38
C GLN A 655 -10.73 7.28 -4.19
N MET A 656 -11.67 7.40 -5.12
CA MET A 656 -11.91 8.65 -5.86
C MET A 656 -12.24 9.80 -4.89
N LEU A 657 -13.09 9.55 -3.90
CA LEU A 657 -13.44 10.55 -2.88
C LEU A 657 -12.24 10.94 -2.01
N LEU A 658 -11.46 9.96 -1.50
CA LEU A 658 -10.25 10.24 -0.71
C LEU A 658 -9.17 10.98 -1.50
N ASN A 659 -9.06 10.73 -2.81
CA ASN A 659 -8.13 11.42 -3.69
C ASN A 659 -8.64 12.83 -4.13
N GLY A 660 -9.59 13.41 -3.40
CA GLY A 660 -10.15 14.73 -3.72
C GLY A 660 -10.82 14.80 -5.09
N GLY A 661 -11.52 13.71 -5.46
CA GLY A 661 -12.31 13.62 -6.69
C GLY A 661 -11.57 13.13 -7.92
N THR A 662 -10.38 12.53 -7.76
CA THR A 662 -9.57 12.03 -8.86
C THR A 662 -9.38 10.50 -8.75
N TYR A 663 -9.50 9.78 -9.86
CA TYR A 663 -9.21 8.34 -9.94
C TYR A 663 -8.60 8.01 -11.29
N ASN A 664 -7.51 7.20 -11.30
CA ASN A 664 -6.74 6.84 -12.50
C ASN A 664 -6.39 8.05 -13.38
N GLY A 665 -5.93 9.14 -12.76
CA GLY A 665 -5.54 10.38 -13.45
C GLY A 665 -6.70 11.24 -13.98
N LYS A 666 -7.94 10.78 -13.87
CA LYS A 666 -9.14 11.50 -14.31
C LYS A 666 -9.86 12.15 -13.15
N ARG A 667 -10.25 13.43 -13.32
CA ARG A 667 -11.04 14.17 -12.33
C ARG A 667 -12.53 13.97 -12.56
N TYR A 668 -13.24 13.57 -11.53
CA TYR A 668 -14.70 13.35 -11.50
C TYR A 668 -15.42 14.46 -10.74
N LEU A 669 -14.82 14.90 -9.62
CA LEU A 669 -15.33 15.96 -8.75
C LEU A 669 -14.19 16.90 -8.33
N LYS A 670 -14.53 18.11 -7.90
CA LYS A 670 -13.59 19.01 -7.25
C LYS A 670 -13.39 18.63 -5.78
N LYS A 671 -12.21 18.85 -5.26
CA LYS A 671 -11.87 18.60 -3.86
C LYS A 671 -12.77 19.40 -2.92
N GLU A 672 -12.97 20.67 -3.23
CA GLU A 672 -13.80 21.60 -2.46
C GLU A 672 -15.26 21.15 -2.37
N THR A 673 -15.79 20.51 -3.42
CA THR A 673 -17.13 19.94 -3.41
C THR A 673 -17.23 18.79 -2.42
N ILE A 674 -16.24 17.87 -2.41
CA ILE A 674 -16.21 16.75 -1.48
C ILE A 674 -16.07 17.26 -0.04
N GLU A 675 -15.16 18.19 0.21
CA GLU A 675 -14.96 18.79 1.53
C GLU A 675 -16.24 19.46 2.05
N MET A 676 -16.94 20.23 1.20
CA MET A 676 -18.23 20.85 1.54
C MET A 676 -19.29 19.80 1.92
N PHE A 677 -19.39 18.69 1.18
CA PHE A 677 -20.34 17.63 1.50
C PHE A 677 -19.94 16.83 2.74
N ASN A 678 -18.66 16.76 3.08
CA ASN A 678 -18.19 16.08 4.29
C ASN A 678 -18.36 16.92 5.57
N GLN A 679 -18.65 18.23 5.47
CA GLN A 679 -18.88 19.10 6.62
C GLN A 679 -20.18 18.77 7.35
N ARG A 680 -20.17 18.94 8.69
CA ARG A 680 -21.36 18.84 9.56
C ARG A 680 -22.09 20.19 9.59
N HIS A 681 -22.97 20.43 8.64
CA HIS A 681 -23.68 21.71 8.51
C HIS A 681 -24.66 22.01 9.64
N PHE A 682 -25.12 21.01 10.37
CA PHE A 682 -26.07 21.13 11.49
C PHE A 682 -25.51 20.55 12.78
N ALA A 683 -24.21 20.68 13.01
CA ALA A 683 -23.56 20.18 14.23
C ALA A 683 -24.13 20.83 15.51
N MET A 684 -24.41 22.12 15.48
CA MET A 684 -25.01 22.86 16.62
C MET A 684 -26.44 22.40 16.94
N GLN A 685 -27.13 21.79 15.99
CA GLN A 685 -28.46 21.17 16.18
C GLN A 685 -28.38 19.67 16.49
N GLY A 686 -27.21 19.16 16.85
CA GLY A 686 -26.98 17.76 17.20
C GLY A 686 -26.90 16.78 16.02
N CYS A 687 -26.88 17.27 14.77
CA CYS A 687 -26.74 16.39 13.62
C CYS A 687 -25.27 16.06 13.34
N ARG A 688 -24.90 14.77 13.43
CA ARG A 688 -23.54 14.29 13.15
C ARG A 688 -23.21 14.19 11.67
N ARG A 689 -24.21 14.19 10.78
CA ARG A 689 -24.02 13.87 9.36
C ARG A 689 -23.39 14.99 8.55
N GLY A 690 -22.67 14.60 7.52
CA GLY A 690 -22.41 15.43 6.34
C GLY A 690 -23.61 15.38 5.37
N LEU A 691 -23.43 15.91 4.17
CA LEU A 691 -24.47 15.89 3.13
C LEU A 691 -24.44 14.52 2.42
N GLY A 692 -25.37 13.65 2.81
CA GLY A 692 -25.48 12.29 2.30
C GLY A 692 -24.48 11.30 2.91
N PHE A 693 -23.61 11.76 3.80
CA PHE A 693 -22.62 10.94 4.51
C PHE A 693 -23.01 10.71 5.97
N ASP A 694 -22.85 9.49 6.45
CA ASP A 694 -22.81 9.20 7.87
C ASP A 694 -21.40 9.49 8.42
N LYS A 695 -21.31 9.86 9.69
CA LYS A 695 -20.06 10.24 10.36
C LYS A 695 -20.03 9.69 11.80
N PRO A 696 -18.84 9.60 12.42
CA PRO A 696 -18.73 9.23 13.83
C PRO A 696 -19.59 10.12 14.74
N LEU A 697 -20.01 9.58 15.87
CA LEU A 697 -20.66 10.38 16.91
C LEU A 697 -19.71 11.46 17.43
N MET A 698 -20.26 12.64 17.77
CA MET A 698 -19.44 13.81 18.14
C MET A 698 -18.91 13.71 19.59
N HIS A 699 -19.68 13.10 20.50
CA HIS A 699 -19.40 13.14 21.94
C HIS A 699 -19.62 11.79 22.65
N SER A 700 -19.80 10.71 21.90
CA SER A 700 -20.08 9.37 22.44
C SER A 700 -19.55 8.29 21.53
N THR A 701 -19.52 7.06 22.03
CA THR A 701 -19.12 5.84 21.34
C THR A 701 -20.35 5.05 20.84
N GLY A 702 -20.14 4.00 20.04
CA GLY A 702 -21.19 3.06 19.64
C GLY A 702 -22.03 3.52 18.44
N GLY A 703 -21.50 4.34 17.55
CA GLY A 703 -22.14 4.77 16.31
C GLY A 703 -22.15 3.72 15.18
N SER A 704 -22.29 4.20 13.96
CA SER A 704 -22.30 3.34 12.75
C SER A 704 -20.91 2.79 12.38
N CYS A 705 -19.85 3.34 12.97
CA CYS A 705 -18.45 2.94 12.79
C CYS A 705 -17.79 2.63 14.14
N CYS A 706 -16.57 2.10 14.12
CA CYS A 706 -15.77 1.88 15.32
C CYS A 706 -15.31 3.20 15.94
N ASP A 707 -14.93 3.15 17.22
CA ASP A 707 -14.56 4.33 18.01
C ASP A 707 -13.18 4.91 17.60
N GLU A 708 -12.34 4.11 16.94
CA GLU A 708 -11.05 4.54 16.42
C GLU A 708 -11.14 5.40 15.14
N ALA A 709 -12.31 5.43 14.49
CA ALA A 709 -12.53 6.22 13.27
C ALA A 709 -12.38 7.71 13.53
N SER A 710 -11.66 8.42 12.67
CA SER A 710 -11.43 9.86 12.81
C SER A 710 -12.74 10.66 12.68
N GLN A 711 -12.82 11.84 13.30
CA GLN A 711 -13.98 12.71 13.18
C GLN A 711 -14.18 13.26 11.75
N ASN A 712 -13.14 13.22 10.90
CA ASN A 712 -13.22 13.56 9.49
C ASN A 712 -13.70 12.40 8.62
N SER A 713 -13.68 11.17 9.16
CA SER A 713 -14.13 9.98 8.43
C SER A 713 -15.61 10.03 8.08
N TYR A 714 -16.01 9.31 7.06
CA TYR A 714 -17.38 9.28 6.56
C TYR A 714 -17.69 7.95 5.86
N GLY A 715 -18.95 7.61 5.82
CA GLY A 715 -19.40 6.39 5.18
C GLY A 715 -20.91 6.25 5.16
N HIS A 716 -21.39 5.04 4.98
CA HIS A 716 -22.80 4.69 5.11
C HIS A 716 -22.98 3.19 5.40
N THR A 717 -24.04 2.84 6.11
CA THR A 717 -24.46 1.45 6.32
C THR A 717 -25.73 1.16 5.52
N GLY A 718 -25.92 -0.12 5.14
CA GLY A 718 -27.09 -0.60 4.43
C GLY A 718 -27.89 -1.62 5.26
N PHE A 719 -29.21 -1.60 5.08
CA PHE A 719 -30.16 -2.47 5.79
C PHE A 719 -29.87 -3.96 5.51
N THR A 720 -29.48 -4.29 4.32
CA THR A 720 -29.13 -5.65 3.88
C THR A 720 -27.87 -6.23 4.55
N GLY A 721 -27.13 -5.42 5.32
CA GLY A 721 -25.94 -5.83 6.05
C GLY A 721 -24.63 -5.30 5.47
N THR A 722 -24.71 -4.23 4.72
CA THR A 722 -23.57 -3.61 4.03
C THR A 722 -23.02 -2.40 4.80
N MET A 723 -21.76 -2.07 4.56
CA MET A 723 -21.10 -0.88 5.09
C MET A 723 -19.97 -0.47 4.15
N VAL A 724 -19.86 0.84 3.94
CA VAL A 724 -18.69 1.47 3.32
C VAL A 724 -18.20 2.59 4.23
N TRP A 725 -16.88 2.74 4.38
CA TRP A 725 -16.30 3.77 5.22
C TRP A 725 -14.97 4.26 4.65
N ALA A 726 -14.74 5.57 4.67
CA ALA A 726 -13.51 6.21 4.24
C ALA A 726 -13.00 7.16 5.33
N ASP A 727 -11.73 7.09 5.65
CA ASP A 727 -11.08 7.95 6.62
C ASP A 727 -9.92 8.72 5.99
N PRO A 728 -10.09 10.02 5.71
CA PRO A 728 -9.06 10.84 5.09
C PRO A 728 -7.84 11.09 5.97
N ASP A 729 -7.97 10.99 7.31
CA ASP A 729 -6.86 11.28 8.23
C ASP A 729 -5.78 10.18 8.22
N CYS A 730 -6.17 8.94 7.92
CA CYS A 730 -5.24 7.81 7.80
C CYS A 730 -5.25 7.12 6.42
N GLY A 731 -6.08 7.61 5.49
CA GLY A 731 -6.22 7.05 4.14
C GLY A 731 -6.89 5.67 4.09
N LEU A 732 -7.62 5.27 5.16
CA LEU A 732 -8.29 3.97 5.23
C LEU A 732 -9.60 3.96 4.45
N ILE A 733 -9.77 2.93 3.64
CA ILE A 733 -11.04 2.51 3.03
C ILE A 733 -11.41 1.17 3.65
N TYR A 734 -12.69 1.03 4.03
CA TYR A 734 -13.25 -0.21 4.51
C TYR A 734 -14.60 -0.48 3.84
N VAL A 735 -14.78 -1.69 3.32
CA VAL A 735 -16.02 -2.19 2.72
C VAL A 735 -16.36 -3.54 3.32
N PHE A 736 -17.58 -3.67 3.81
CA PHE A 736 -18.18 -4.93 4.28
C PHE A 736 -19.50 -5.14 3.57
N LEU A 737 -19.68 -6.27 2.87
CA LEU A 737 -20.92 -6.61 2.20
C LEU A 737 -21.40 -7.97 2.67
N SER A 738 -22.69 -8.06 3.03
CA SER A 738 -23.35 -9.30 3.39
C SER A 738 -24.83 -9.25 3.01
N ASN A 739 -25.49 -10.40 3.01
CA ASN A 739 -26.94 -10.53 2.87
C ASN A 739 -27.58 -10.99 4.18
N ARG A 740 -27.33 -10.23 5.28
CA ARG A 740 -27.84 -10.55 6.63
C ARG A 740 -29.36 -10.74 6.71
N VAL A 741 -30.10 -10.17 5.75
CA VAL A 741 -31.54 -10.27 5.66
C VAL A 741 -32.03 -11.62 5.10
N TYR A 742 -31.12 -12.50 4.67
CA TYR A 742 -31.46 -13.84 4.20
C TYR A 742 -31.56 -14.82 5.39
N PRO A 743 -32.60 -15.67 5.46
CA PRO A 743 -33.84 -15.61 4.65
C PRO A 743 -34.85 -14.60 5.21
N ASN A 744 -34.61 -14.02 6.39
CA ASN A 744 -35.46 -13.07 7.08
C ASN A 744 -34.66 -11.91 7.67
N ALA A 745 -35.23 -10.71 7.67
CA ALA A 745 -34.59 -9.51 8.19
C ALA A 745 -34.44 -9.49 9.73
N THR A 746 -35.18 -10.32 10.46
CA THR A 746 -35.19 -10.41 11.93
C THR A 746 -34.89 -11.82 12.43
N PRO A 747 -34.08 -11.97 13.52
CA PRO A 747 -33.38 -10.92 14.28
C PRO A 747 -32.15 -10.35 13.56
N ASN A 748 -31.78 -9.11 13.85
CA ASN A 748 -30.56 -8.50 13.29
C ASN A 748 -29.32 -8.90 14.10
N LYS A 749 -28.86 -10.12 13.95
CA LYS A 749 -27.67 -10.66 14.64
C LYS A 749 -26.38 -9.92 14.25
N LEU A 750 -26.25 -9.47 12.99
CA LEU A 750 -25.10 -8.69 12.53
C LEU A 750 -24.88 -7.43 13.40
N ALA A 751 -25.96 -6.71 13.70
CA ALA A 751 -25.91 -5.53 14.56
C ALA A 751 -25.69 -5.91 16.04
N GLN A 752 -26.36 -6.94 16.54
CA GLN A 752 -26.22 -7.41 17.92
C GLN A 752 -24.76 -7.84 18.23
N MET A 753 -24.11 -8.44 17.27
CA MET A 753 -22.70 -8.89 17.38
C MET A 753 -21.69 -7.79 17.03
N ASN A 754 -22.11 -6.62 16.59
CA ASN A 754 -21.23 -5.52 16.18
C ASN A 754 -20.14 -5.91 15.16
N ILE A 755 -20.37 -6.90 14.30
CA ILE A 755 -19.35 -7.50 13.42
C ILE A 755 -18.66 -6.45 12.54
N ARG A 756 -19.43 -5.54 11.93
CA ARG A 756 -18.91 -4.52 11.04
C ARG A 756 -17.92 -3.59 11.73
N THR A 757 -18.25 -3.15 12.94
CA THR A 757 -17.40 -2.26 13.75
C THR A 757 -16.24 -2.99 14.40
N GLN A 758 -16.39 -4.28 14.76
CA GLN A 758 -15.28 -5.11 15.23
C GLN A 758 -14.22 -5.30 14.15
N ILE A 759 -14.62 -5.68 12.92
CA ILE A 759 -13.68 -5.79 11.79
C ILE A 759 -13.00 -4.43 11.51
N GLN A 760 -13.77 -3.35 11.52
CA GLN A 760 -13.23 -2.00 11.33
C GLN A 760 -12.19 -1.64 12.42
N SER A 761 -12.47 -1.96 13.69
CA SER A 761 -11.54 -1.74 14.80
C SER A 761 -10.23 -2.51 14.63
N GLU A 762 -10.29 -3.78 14.20
CA GLU A 762 -9.08 -4.57 13.90
C GLU A 762 -8.23 -3.93 12.79
N LEU A 763 -8.86 -3.36 11.76
CA LEU A 763 -8.15 -2.60 10.73
C LEU A 763 -7.44 -1.39 11.33
N TYR A 764 -8.11 -0.57 12.15
CA TYR A 764 -7.48 0.59 12.79
C TYR A 764 -6.38 0.20 13.77
N LYS A 765 -6.53 -0.91 14.51
CA LYS A 765 -5.48 -1.45 15.39
C LYS A 765 -4.24 -1.86 14.58
N SER A 766 -4.43 -2.50 13.44
CA SER A 766 -3.32 -2.85 12.56
C SER A 766 -2.56 -1.61 12.07
N LEU A 767 -3.28 -0.54 11.72
CA LEU A 767 -2.67 0.73 11.34
C LEU A 767 -1.93 1.41 12.49
N LYS A 768 -2.47 1.36 13.73
CA LYS A 768 -1.82 1.90 14.93
C LYS A 768 -0.57 1.10 15.33
N GLY A 769 -0.58 -0.20 15.12
CA GLY A 769 0.62 -1.05 15.22
C GLY A 769 1.69 -0.62 14.23
N MET A 770 1.30 -0.23 13.01
CA MET A 770 2.18 0.32 11.98
C MET A 770 2.64 1.76 12.27
N THR A 771 1.83 2.59 12.97
CA THR A 771 2.12 4.01 13.26
C THR A 771 2.81 4.24 14.59
N LYS A 772 2.74 3.33 15.55
CA LYS A 772 3.56 3.40 16.78
C LYS A 772 5.06 3.22 16.51
N GLY A 773 5.43 2.81 15.29
CA GLY A 773 6.81 2.80 14.77
C GLY A 773 7.15 3.94 13.80
N GLY A 774 6.31 4.94 13.59
CA GLY A 774 6.60 5.99 12.62
C GLY A 774 5.91 7.31 12.94
N GLY A 775 6.60 8.20 13.63
CA GLY A 775 6.35 9.62 13.49
C GLY A 775 6.51 9.98 12.02
N VAL A 776 5.51 10.65 11.44
CA VAL A 776 5.61 11.26 10.12
C VAL A 776 6.74 12.29 10.20
N ALA A 777 7.94 11.91 9.79
CA ALA A 777 8.97 12.87 9.45
C ALA A 777 8.45 13.59 8.20
N ASN A 778 7.94 14.79 8.39
CA ASN A 778 7.76 15.77 7.33
C ASN A 778 9.16 16.01 6.73
N PHE A 779 9.49 15.35 5.64
CA PHE A 779 10.57 15.79 4.77
C PHE A 779 10.06 17.01 4.00
N GLY A 780 10.10 18.16 4.66
CA GLY A 780 9.99 19.46 4.02
C GLY A 780 11.28 19.73 3.23
N ASN A 781 11.09 20.07 1.98
CA ASN A 781 11.95 20.73 0.96
C ASN A 781 13.32 20.10 0.69
#